data_3116f92e9fb1e8f40c42d92475182d36
#
_entry.id   3116f92e9fb1e8f40c42d92475182d36
#
_cell.length_a   1.000
_cell.length_b   1.000
_cell.length_c   1.000
_cell.angle_alpha   90.00
_cell.angle_beta   90.00
_cell.angle_gamma   90.00
#
_symmetry.space_group_name_H-M   'P 1'
#
loop_
_entity.id
_entity.type
_entity.pdbx_description
1 polymer ?
#
loop_
_entity_poly.entity_id
_entity_poly.type
_entity_poly.pdbx_seq_one_letter_code
_entity_poly.pdbx_strand_id
1 'polypeptide(L)'
;MKKKKIEKAFLPVSKDEMVERGWYYYDFLVVTADAYIDHPSFGTTIIARVLEHEGYRVAVLAQPDWHSADAFRAMGRPRYGVMIGGGNIDSMVAHYTAAKKRRTQDLYSPGNRMGLRPDRPTIVYANRCREAFGDVPIVVGGLEASLRRFAHYDYWDDKVRRALIFDAQADLLVYGMGEYATREIARRLSKGEKADTLTDIRGTAFVTRTPEVCAFDHVECPSYEEVCGDKHAYALATTLEYEEHDPIRGKALWQAHGRDTLVVNPPAMPLSREELDEVAELPYMREVHPMYDALGGVAAIEEVRFSVAHNRGCFGGCNFCSLAFHQGRMITSRSIESCVREVEGFTHDPKFKGYVHDVGGPSANFRHPSCKDQLKRGMCRSKNCLAPYPCKNLDPDHSEYVELLRRLRAIPGVKKVFVRSGIRYDYLLEDKGSPFLSELVKYHISGQLKVAPEHCVAGVLDYMGKPHFDVFEKFWDKYRAVNDKNGREQYLVPYLMSSHPGCTLEDAVQLAEFLHSTGHKPEQVQDFYPTPGTLSTCMYYTGIDPRDMTPVFAETTPHGKELQRALLQWFRPDKKKLVIEALKKAGREDLIGYGPKCLVRPYGDSRAPQHGGKSAAPKGAKPAAKAAEKPKNFKRKAGWAKPKRK
;
A
#
# COMPACT_ATOMS: atom_id res chain seq x y z
N MET A 1 9.11 -6.81 -37.92
CA MET A 1 8.01 -7.78 -37.90
C MET A 1 6.73 -7.05 -37.51
N LYS A 2 5.62 -7.17 -38.26
CA LYS A 2 4.34 -6.59 -37.82
C LYS A 2 3.92 -7.30 -36.53
N LYS A 3 3.79 -6.56 -35.39
CA LYS A 3 3.25 -7.12 -34.15
C LYS A 3 1.90 -7.76 -34.45
N LYS A 4 1.77 -9.06 -34.24
CA LYS A 4 0.49 -9.77 -34.38
C LYS A 4 -0.48 -9.16 -33.36
N LYS A 5 -1.69 -8.80 -33.77
CA LYS A 5 -2.72 -8.31 -32.84
C LYS A 5 -3.01 -9.44 -31.85
N ILE A 6 -2.65 -9.23 -30.58
CA ILE A 6 -2.90 -10.21 -29.52
C ILE A 6 -4.41 -10.23 -29.27
N GLU A 7 -5.00 -11.42 -29.34
CA GLU A 7 -6.42 -11.58 -29.05
C GLU A 7 -6.69 -11.38 -27.56
N LYS A 8 -7.75 -10.66 -27.23
CA LYS A 8 -8.13 -10.41 -25.83
C LYS A 8 -8.74 -11.67 -25.24
N ALA A 9 -7.95 -12.44 -24.51
CA ALA A 9 -8.35 -13.67 -23.83
C ALA A 9 -7.49 -13.88 -22.57
N PHE A 10 -7.98 -14.65 -21.60
CA PHE A 10 -7.16 -15.01 -20.43
C PHE A 10 -5.91 -15.78 -20.85
N LEU A 11 -4.81 -15.61 -20.14
CA LEU A 11 -3.65 -16.49 -20.30
C LEU A 11 -3.97 -17.89 -19.76
N PRO A 12 -3.45 -18.96 -20.38
CA PRO A 12 -3.80 -20.31 -20.01
C PRO A 12 -3.35 -20.69 -18.61
N VAL A 13 -4.23 -21.35 -17.86
CA VAL A 13 -4.00 -21.86 -16.50
C VAL A 13 -3.97 -23.39 -16.47
N SER A 14 -4.20 -24.06 -17.60
CA SER A 14 -4.20 -25.51 -17.73
C SER A 14 -3.59 -25.95 -19.06
N LYS A 15 -3.25 -27.25 -19.18
CA LYS A 15 -2.82 -27.84 -20.45
C LYS A 15 -3.92 -27.81 -21.53
N ASP A 16 -5.17 -27.98 -21.11
CA ASP A 16 -6.32 -27.97 -22.03
C ASP A 16 -6.44 -26.58 -22.66
N GLU A 17 -6.38 -25.51 -21.87
CA GLU A 17 -6.41 -24.14 -22.41
C GLU A 17 -5.18 -23.81 -23.29
N MET A 18 -4.02 -24.41 -22.99
CA MET A 18 -2.86 -24.30 -23.90
C MET A 18 -3.16 -24.98 -25.25
N VAL A 19 -3.74 -26.19 -25.23
CA VAL A 19 -4.11 -26.93 -26.45
C VAL A 19 -5.16 -26.18 -27.27
N GLU A 20 -6.18 -25.59 -26.64
CA GLU A 20 -7.17 -24.73 -27.28
C GLU A 20 -6.52 -23.54 -28.02
N ARG A 21 -5.40 -23.01 -27.49
CA ARG A 21 -4.60 -21.99 -28.17
C ARG A 21 -3.62 -22.53 -29.21
N GLY A 22 -3.60 -23.86 -29.45
CA GLY A 22 -2.63 -24.52 -30.32
C GLY A 22 -1.21 -24.53 -29.76
N TRP A 23 -1.04 -24.50 -28.44
CA TRP A 23 0.26 -24.51 -27.79
C TRP A 23 0.58 -25.89 -27.22
N TYR A 24 1.71 -26.46 -27.65
CA TYR A 24 2.26 -27.72 -27.12
C TYR A 24 3.40 -27.47 -26.11
N TYR A 25 3.83 -26.20 -25.95
CA TYR A 25 4.83 -25.74 -25.01
C TYR A 25 4.55 -24.28 -24.68
N TYR A 26 5.17 -23.81 -23.60
CA TYR A 26 5.18 -22.41 -23.22
C TYR A 26 6.57 -21.96 -22.79
N ASP A 27 6.82 -20.66 -22.85
CA ASP A 27 8.13 -20.05 -22.67
C ASP A 27 8.37 -19.70 -21.21
N PHE A 28 7.41 -19.06 -20.55
CA PHE A 28 7.48 -18.66 -19.16
C PHE A 28 6.26 -19.12 -18.37
N LEU A 29 6.53 -19.59 -17.12
CA LEU A 29 5.48 -19.82 -16.13
C LEU A 29 5.45 -18.62 -15.16
N VAL A 30 4.27 -18.03 -15.00
CA VAL A 30 4.04 -16.97 -14.01
C VAL A 30 3.25 -17.55 -12.84
N VAL A 31 3.87 -17.57 -11.64
CA VAL A 31 3.27 -18.11 -10.42
C VAL A 31 2.85 -16.97 -9.50
N THR A 32 1.61 -17.01 -9.01
CA THR A 32 1.09 -15.98 -8.11
C THR A 32 0.41 -16.56 -6.89
N ALA A 33 0.52 -15.88 -5.77
CA ALA A 33 -0.18 -16.23 -4.53
C ALA A 33 -1.62 -15.70 -4.46
N ASP A 34 -2.01 -14.81 -5.36
CA ASP A 34 -3.40 -14.41 -5.53
C ASP A 34 -4.13 -15.34 -6.50
N ALA A 35 -5.44 -15.44 -6.39
CA ALA A 35 -6.26 -15.96 -7.48
C ALA A 35 -6.02 -15.18 -8.77
N TYR A 36 -6.21 -15.81 -9.93
CA TYR A 36 -5.94 -15.15 -11.21
C TYR A 36 -7.03 -14.11 -11.53
N ILE A 37 -6.63 -12.86 -11.36
CA ILE A 37 -7.39 -11.68 -11.78
C ILE A 37 -6.59 -10.99 -12.87
N ASP A 38 -7.13 -10.97 -14.08
CA ASP A 38 -6.48 -10.36 -15.23
C ASP A 38 -6.81 -8.86 -15.31
N HIS A 39 -6.08 -8.07 -14.52
CA HIS A 39 -6.33 -6.64 -14.37
C HIS A 39 -5.02 -5.86 -14.19
N PRO A 40 -4.89 -4.63 -14.75
CA PRO A 40 -3.67 -3.80 -14.64
C PRO A 40 -3.34 -3.31 -13.22
N SER A 41 -4.16 -3.60 -12.23
CA SER A 41 -3.86 -3.36 -10.80
C SER A 41 -3.17 -4.54 -10.12
N PHE A 42 -2.92 -5.65 -10.82
CA PHE A 42 -2.28 -6.84 -10.28
C PHE A 42 -0.88 -7.00 -10.88
N GLY A 43 0.15 -6.82 -10.05
CA GLY A 43 1.55 -6.79 -10.48
C GLY A 43 1.97 -8.06 -11.23
N THR A 44 1.58 -9.25 -10.75
CA THR A 44 1.92 -10.52 -11.41
C THR A 44 1.27 -10.64 -12.78
N THR A 45 0.02 -10.17 -12.93
CA THR A 45 -0.68 -10.14 -14.22
C THR A 45 -0.02 -9.14 -15.18
N ILE A 46 0.42 -7.96 -14.68
CA ILE A 46 1.16 -7.01 -15.51
C ILE A 46 2.39 -7.69 -16.10
N ILE A 47 3.19 -8.37 -15.29
CA ILE A 47 4.39 -9.09 -15.74
C ILE A 47 4.04 -10.17 -16.79
N ALA A 48 2.97 -10.94 -16.56
CA ALA A 48 2.52 -11.95 -17.51
C ALA A 48 2.12 -11.34 -18.87
N ARG A 49 1.38 -10.23 -18.84
CA ARG A 49 0.97 -9.51 -20.05
C ARG A 49 2.12 -8.82 -20.77
N VAL A 50 3.11 -8.28 -20.02
CA VAL A 50 4.33 -7.74 -20.61
C VAL A 50 5.10 -8.83 -21.37
N LEU A 51 5.26 -10.02 -20.79
CA LEU A 51 5.90 -11.14 -21.47
C LEU A 51 5.12 -11.59 -22.72
N GLU A 52 3.79 -11.68 -22.64
CA GLU A 52 2.95 -11.99 -23.81
C GLU A 52 3.12 -10.93 -24.91
N HIS A 53 3.19 -9.64 -24.53
CA HIS A 53 3.40 -8.53 -25.47
C HIS A 53 4.73 -8.63 -26.20
N GLU A 54 5.78 -9.09 -25.52
CA GLU A 54 7.08 -9.36 -26.12
C GLU A 54 7.09 -10.60 -27.04
N GLY A 55 5.96 -11.32 -27.14
CA GLY A 55 5.77 -12.44 -28.06
C GLY A 55 6.03 -13.83 -27.44
N TYR A 56 6.23 -13.89 -26.12
CA TYR A 56 6.39 -15.18 -25.43
C TYR A 56 5.04 -15.86 -25.15
N ARG A 57 5.05 -17.19 -25.14
CA ARG A 57 3.93 -18.01 -24.67
C ARG A 57 4.00 -18.08 -23.16
N VAL A 58 3.00 -17.52 -22.49
CA VAL A 58 2.98 -17.39 -21.03
C VAL A 58 1.84 -18.21 -20.46
N ALA A 59 2.14 -19.04 -19.46
CA ALA A 59 1.15 -19.74 -18.67
C ALA A 59 1.11 -19.16 -17.25
N VAL A 60 -0.08 -19.16 -16.63
CA VAL A 60 -0.30 -18.65 -15.27
C VAL A 60 -0.64 -19.79 -14.33
N LEU A 61 0.04 -19.88 -13.20
CA LEU A 61 -0.23 -20.81 -12.12
C LEU A 61 -0.59 -20.02 -10.86
N ALA A 62 -1.89 -19.94 -10.58
CA ALA A 62 -2.42 -19.11 -9.50
C ALA A 62 -2.83 -19.96 -8.31
N GLN A 63 -2.33 -19.63 -7.13
CA GLN A 63 -2.58 -20.32 -5.86
C GLN A 63 -2.46 -21.86 -5.97
N PRO A 64 -1.33 -22.39 -6.51
CA PRO A 64 -1.13 -23.83 -6.58
C PRO A 64 -1.15 -24.46 -5.19
N ASP A 65 -1.57 -25.73 -5.13
CA ASP A 65 -1.36 -26.53 -3.93
C ASP A 65 0.15 -26.63 -3.65
N TRP A 66 0.57 -26.02 -2.56
CA TRP A 66 1.97 -25.86 -2.19
C TRP A 66 2.51 -26.99 -1.29
N HIS A 67 1.69 -27.96 -0.93
CA HIS A 67 2.10 -29.06 -0.07
C HIS A 67 3.03 -30.04 -0.79
N SER A 68 2.94 -30.11 -2.12
CA SER A 68 3.86 -30.88 -2.96
C SER A 68 4.26 -30.09 -4.22
N ALA A 69 5.22 -30.62 -4.99
CA ALA A 69 5.61 -30.04 -6.28
C ALA A 69 4.69 -30.45 -7.45
N ASP A 70 3.70 -31.31 -7.22
CA ASP A 70 2.88 -31.90 -8.30
C ASP A 70 2.02 -30.86 -9.01
N ALA A 71 1.41 -29.94 -8.27
CA ALA A 71 0.64 -28.85 -8.86
C ALA A 71 1.51 -27.94 -9.76
N PHE A 72 2.81 -27.79 -9.41
CA PHE A 72 3.76 -27.02 -10.22
C PHE A 72 4.15 -27.73 -11.50
N ARG A 73 4.19 -29.08 -11.50
CA ARG A 73 4.49 -29.92 -12.68
C ARG A 73 3.29 -30.04 -13.63
N ALA A 74 2.08 -29.69 -13.19
CA ALA A 74 0.85 -29.95 -13.94
C ALA A 74 0.87 -29.36 -15.35
N MET A 75 1.44 -28.17 -15.54
CA MET A 75 1.54 -27.49 -16.84
C MET A 75 2.73 -27.99 -17.70
N GLY A 76 3.66 -28.78 -17.14
CA GLY A 76 4.91 -29.15 -17.76
C GLY A 76 6.05 -28.15 -17.46
N ARG A 77 7.23 -28.37 -18.06
CA ARG A 77 8.43 -27.54 -17.86
C ARG A 77 8.40 -26.31 -18.78
N PRO A 78 8.62 -25.08 -18.27
CA PRO A 78 8.77 -23.90 -19.11
C PRO A 78 10.11 -23.93 -19.87
N ARG A 79 10.16 -23.28 -21.04
CA ARG A 79 11.38 -23.25 -21.87
C ARG A 79 12.47 -22.37 -21.30
N TYR A 80 12.11 -21.20 -20.80
CA TYR A 80 13.10 -20.18 -20.44
C TYR A 80 13.14 -19.84 -18.95
N GLY A 81 12.02 -19.88 -18.23
CA GLY A 81 12.05 -19.54 -16.81
C GLY A 81 10.71 -19.49 -16.12
N VAL A 82 10.77 -19.31 -14.81
CA VAL A 82 9.63 -19.11 -13.93
C VAL A 82 9.71 -17.73 -13.30
N MET A 83 8.61 -16.96 -13.35
CA MET A 83 8.46 -15.67 -12.69
C MET A 83 7.49 -15.82 -11.52
N ILE A 84 7.91 -15.48 -10.30
CA ILE A 84 7.13 -15.75 -9.08
C ILE A 84 6.83 -14.46 -8.34
N GLY A 85 5.55 -14.22 -8.02
CA GLY A 85 5.11 -13.11 -7.19
C GLY A 85 4.31 -13.56 -5.97
N GLY A 86 4.56 -12.93 -4.83
CA GLY A 86 3.86 -13.18 -3.56
C GLY A 86 2.43 -12.65 -3.49
N GLY A 87 1.90 -12.09 -4.60
CA GLY A 87 0.58 -11.48 -4.67
C GLY A 87 0.61 -9.95 -4.57
N ASN A 88 -0.57 -9.34 -4.61
CA ASN A 88 -0.77 -7.89 -4.65
C ASN A 88 -0.62 -7.22 -3.28
N ILE A 89 -0.72 -8.01 -2.22
CA ILE A 89 -0.49 -7.60 -0.84
C ILE A 89 0.55 -8.53 -0.20
N ASP A 90 1.35 -8.00 0.72
CA ASP A 90 2.29 -8.83 1.49
C ASP A 90 1.53 -9.97 2.21
N SER A 91 2.00 -11.20 2.07
CA SER A 91 1.32 -12.39 2.57
C SER A 91 1.10 -12.36 4.07
N MET A 92 2.08 -11.86 4.81
CA MET A 92 2.00 -11.79 6.27
C MET A 92 0.97 -10.74 6.71
N VAL A 93 0.85 -9.62 5.96
CA VAL A 93 -0.22 -8.62 6.16
C VAL A 93 -1.59 -9.18 5.76
N ALA A 94 -1.65 -10.01 4.72
CA ALA A 94 -2.90 -10.69 4.32
C ALA A 94 -3.38 -11.69 5.37
N HIS A 95 -2.46 -12.38 6.03
CA HIS A 95 -2.80 -13.45 6.98
C HIS A 95 -2.98 -12.98 8.41
N TYR A 96 -2.28 -11.91 8.84
CA TYR A 96 -2.23 -11.51 10.24
C TYR A 96 -2.55 -10.03 10.44
N THR A 97 -3.11 -9.71 11.60
CA THR A 97 -3.23 -8.33 12.09
C THR A 97 -1.91 -7.85 12.70
N ALA A 98 -1.79 -6.54 12.97
CA ALA A 98 -0.63 -6.00 13.71
C ALA A 98 -0.45 -6.62 15.11
N ALA A 99 -1.51 -7.15 15.72
CA ALA A 99 -1.45 -7.91 16.96
C ALA A 99 -1.15 -9.41 16.75
N LYS A 100 -0.59 -9.81 15.61
CA LYS A 100 -0.25 -11.19 15.22
C LYS A 100 -1.44 -12.18 15.25
N LYS A 101 -2.69 -11.69 15.26
CA LYS A 101 -3.88 -12.54 15.20
C LYS A 101 -4.18 -12.90 13.75
N ARG A 102 -4.43 -14.20 13.49
CA ARG A 102 -4.79 -14.67 12.15
C ARG A 102 -6.12 -14.06 11.69
N ARG A 103 -6.16 -13.61 10.44
CA ARG A 103 -7.40 -13.13 9.81
C ARG A 103 -8.29 -14.31 9.45
N THR A 104 -9.58 -14.04 9.29
CA THR A 104 -10.59 -15.07 8.98
C THR A 104 -10.96 -15.11 7.49
N GLN A 105 -10.54 -14.10 6.73
CA GLN A 105 -10.86 -13.96 5.30
C GLN A 105 -9.63 -13.50 4.53
N ASP A 106 -9.50 -14.00 3.30
CA ASP A 106 -8.53 -13.54 2.30
C ASP A 106 -9.30 -13.12 1.03
N LEU A 107 -9.42 -11.81 0.81
CA LEU A 107 -10.17 -11.24 -0.31
C LEU A 107 -9.55 -11.54 -1.68
N TYR A 108 -8.29 -11.95 -1.72
CA TYR A 108 -7.55 -12.32 -2.92
C TYR A 108 -7.65 -13.82 -3.25
N SER A 109 -8.45 -14.55 -2.49
CA SER A 109 -8.68 -15.97 -2.66
C SER A 109 -10.14 -16.27 -3.01
N PRO A 110 -10.42 -17.36 -3.74
CA PRO A 110 -11.78 -17.75 -4.13
C PRO A 110 -12.69 -17.91 -2.92
N GLY A 111 -13.88 -17.31 -2.95
CA GLY A 111 -14.84 -17.33 -1.86
C GLY A 111 -14.32 -16.72 -0.55
N ASN A 112 -13.31 -15.87 -0.61
CA ASN A 112 -12.61 -15.25 0.54
C ASN A 112 -11.98 -16.28 1.49
N ARG A 113 -11.62 -17.47 1.01
CA ARG A 113 -11.12 -18.57 1.83
C ARG A 113 -9.69 -18.34 2.27
N MET A 114 -9.45 -18.47 3.59
CA MET A 114 -8.10 -18.48 4.14
C MET A 114 -7.39 -19.81 3.90
N GLY A 115 -6.04 -19.76 3.82
CA GLY A 115 -5.18 -20.95 3.79
C GLY A 115 -4.90 -21.50 2.38
N LEU A 116 -5.35 -20.82 1.31
CA LEU A 116 -5.02 -21.22 -0.06
C LEU A 116 -3.62 -20.78 -0.49
N ARG A 117 -3.03 -19.83 0.19
CA ARG A 117 -1.62 -19.46 0.04
C ARG A 117 -0.83 -19.75 1.32
N PRO A 118 0.47 -20.11 1.25
CA PRO A 118 1.32 -20.25 2.44
C PRO A 118 1.71 -18.88 3.01
N ASP A 119 2.26 -18.87 4.23
CA ASP A 119 3.03 -17.74 4.71
C ASP A 119 4.32 -17.61 3.87
N ARG A 120 4.68 -16.39 3.50
CA ARG A 120 5.85 -16.09 2.64
C ARG A 120 5.87 -16.92 1.34
N PRO A 121 4.79 -16.83 0.52
CA PRO A 121 4.59 -17.69 -0.65
C PRO A 121 5.70 -17.57 -1.68
N THR A 122 6.36 -16.43 -1.81
CA THR A 122 7.49 -16.28 -2.75
C THR A 122 8.58 -17.30 -2.48
N ILE A 123 8.93 -17.53 -1.20
CA ILE A 123 9.92 -18.52 -0.78
C ILE A 123 9.40 -19.93 -1.06
N VAL A 124 8.18 -20.23 -0.62
CA VAL A 124 7.61 -21.58 -0.75
C VAL A 124 7.44 -21.97 -2.22
N TYR A 125 6.90 -21.08 -3.04
CA TYR A 125 6.68 -21.35 -4.46
C TYR A 125 7.99 -21.48 -5.24
N ALA A 126 9.00 -20.67 -4.92
CA ALA A 126 10.32 -20.79 -5.55
C ALA A 126 10.96 -22.16 -5.24
N ASN A 127 10.92 -22.60 -3.99
CA ASN A 127 11.43 -23.92 -3.60
C ASN A 127 10.64 -25.06 -4.29
N ARG A 128 9.29 -24.94 -4.42
CA ARG A 128 8.49 -25.91 -5.15
C ARG A 128 8.81 -25.92 -6.65
N CYS A 129 9.05 -24.76 -7.25
CA CYS A 129 9.49 -24.68 -8.65
C CYS A 129 10.89 -25.29 -8.82
N ARG A 130 11.81 -25.07 -7.88
CA ARG A 130 13.13 -25.69 -7.90
C ARG A 130 13.04 -27.22 -7.82
N GLU A 131 12.18 -27.74 -6.95
CA GLU A 131 11.88 -29.17 -6.83
C GLU A 131 11.21 -29.73 -8.11
N ALA A 132 10.32 -28.95 -8.72
CA ALA A 132 9.58 -29.38 -9.92
C ALA A 132 10.45 -29.40 -11.17
N PHE A 133 11.31 -28.40 -11.36
CA PHE A 133 11.94 -28.08 -12.65
C PHE A 133 13.49 -28.10 -12.63
N GLY A 134 14.12 -28.29 -11.46
CA GLY A 134 15.56 -28.36 -11.35
C GLY A 134 16.27 -27.05 -11.73
N ASP A 135 17.00 -27.05 -12.83
CA ASP A 135 17.88 -25.98 -13.31
C ASP A 135 17.19 -24.87 -14.11
N VAL A 136 15.84 -24.90 -14.22
CA VAL A 136 15.09 -23.80 -14.86
C VAL A 136 15.33 -22.50 -14.09
N PRO A 137 15.66 -21.37 -14.76
CA PRO A 137 15.81 -20.09 -14.13
C PRO A 137 14.56 -19.68 -13.33
N ILE A 138 14.76 -19.30 -12.07
CA ILE A 138 13.71 -18.82 -11.16
C ILE A 138 13.96 -17.35 -10.85
N VAL A 139 13.00 -16.50 -11.23
CA VAL A 139 13.01 -15.07 -10.96
C VAL A 139 11.87 -14.76 -9.99
N VAL A 140 12.20 -14.21 -8.83
CA VAL A 140 11.22 -13.78 -7.83
C VAL A 140 11.02 -12.27 -7.89
N GLY A 141 9.80 -11.81 -7.64
CA GLY A 141 9.51 -10.37 -7.72
C GLY A 141 8.23 -9.97 -6.97
N GLY A 142 7.77 -8.76 -7.24
CA GLY A 142 6.59 -8.18 -6.62
C GLY A 142 6.85 -7.58 -5.23
N LEU A 143 5.78 -7.25 -4.51
CA LEU A 143 5.87 -6.51 -3.25
C LEU A 143 6.67 -7.28 -2.18
N GLU A 144 6.34 -8.55 -1.96
CA GLU A 144 6.98 -9.37 -0.92
C GLU A 144 8.49 -9.51 -1.13
N ALA A 145 8.92 -9.75 -2.36
CA ALA A 145 10.34 -9.85 -2.72
C ALA A 145 11.04 -8.49 -2.60
N SER A 146 10.42 -7.41 -3.08
CA SER A 146 10.99 -6.06 -2.99
C SER A 146 11.28 -5.65 -1.55
N LEU A 147 10.36 -5.94 -0.62
CA LEU A 147 10.50 -5.55 0.78
C LEU A 147 11.51 -6.40 1.55
N ARG A 148 11.84 -7.60 1.05
CA ARG A 148 12.74 -8.56 1.69
C ARG A 148 14.01 -8.81 0.88
N ARG A 149 14.38 -7.87 0.01
CA ARG A 149 15.56 -8.00 -0.87
C ARG A 149 16.90 -7.91 -0.15
N PHE A 150 16.92 -7.35 1.08
CA PHE A 150 18.06 -7.29 1.98
C PHE A 150 17.84 -8.18 3.22
N ALA A 151 18.86 -8.28 4.07
CA ALA A 151 18.65 -8.75 5.44
C ALA A 151 17.63 -7.84 6.14
N HIS A 152 16.60 -8.41 6.73
CA HIS A 152 15.46 -7.62 7.21
C HIS A 152 14.90 -8.16 8.51
N TYR A 153 14.41 -7.26 9.37
CA TYR A 153 13.65 -7.64 10.55
C TYR A 153 12.29 -8.24 10.16
N ASP A 154 12.07 -9.47 10.57
CA ASP A 154 10.79 -10.16 10.44
C ASP A 154 9.98 -10.00 11.73
N TYR A 155 8.89 -9.26 11.65
CA TYR A 155 8.04 -8.93 12.80
C TYR A 155 7.41 -10.17 13.46
N TRP A 156 7.07 -11.21 12.68
CA TRP A 156 6.41 -12.41 13.19
C TRP A 156 7.36 -13.33 13.93
N ASP A 157 8.55 -13.53 13.37
CA ASP A 157 9.61 -14.34 13.97
C ASP A 157 10.43 -13.58 15.01
N ASP A 158 10.23 -12.25 15.10
CA ASP A 158 10.95 -11.32 16.00
C ASP A 158 12.47 -11.44 15.90
N LYS A 159 12.98 -11.54 14.66
CA LYS A 159 14.40 -11.68 14.36
C LYS A 159 14.76 -11.09 13.00
N VAL A 160 16.04 -10.83 12.80
CA VAL A 160 16.57 -10.52 11.45
C VAL A 160 16.66 -11.80 10.65
N ARG A 161 16.09 -11.80 9.44
CA ARG A 161 16.21 -12.85 8.45
C ARG A 161 17.16 -12.39 7.34
N ARG A 162 17.82 -13.36 6.69
CA ARG A 162 18.62 -13.07 5.50
C ARG A 162 17.73 -12.63 4.34
N ALA A 163 18.33 -12.05 3.31
CA ALA A 163 17.62 -11.65 2.11
C ALA A 163 16.80 -12.80 1.51
N LEU A 164 15.59 -12.51 1.05
CA LEU A 164 14.60 -13.50 0.57
C LEU A 164 15.18 -14.42 -0.52
N ILE A 165 16.03 -13.90 -1.39
CA ILE A 165 16.61 -14.64 -2.52
C ILE A 165 17.35 -15.90 -2.07
N PHE A 166 18.01 -15.88 -0.90
CA PHE A 166 18.70 -17.05 -0.35
C PHE A 166 17.72 -18.14 0.09
N ASP A 167 16.63 -17.77 0.79
CA ASP A 167 15.64 -18.73 1.27
C ASP A 167 14.80 -19.27 0.12
N ALA A 168 14.59 -18.47 -0.92
CA ALA A 168 13.87 -18.84 -2.13
C ALA A 168 14.68 -19.70 -3.09
N GLN A 169 16.02 -19.79 -2.92
CA GLN A 169 16.92 -20.41 -3.88
C GLN A 169 16.67 -19.92 -5.32
N ALA A 170 16.36 -18.63 -5.46
CA ALA A 170 16.09 -18.01 -6.73
C ALA A 170 17.38 -17.53 -7.39
N ASP A 171 17.40 -17.52 -8.73
CA ASP A 171 18.56 -17.07 -9.50
C ASP A 171 18.62 -15.54 -9.56
N LEU A 172 17.46 -14.88 -9.64
CA LEU A 172 17.32 -13.43 -9.68
C LEU A 172 16.13 -12.97 -8.84
N LEU A 173 16.27 -11.78 -8.27
CA LEU A 173 15.16 -11.05 -7.65
C LEU A 173 14.97 -9.74 -8.41
N VAL A 174 13.73 -9.48 -8.84
CA VAL A 174 13.30 -8.20 -9.44
C VAL A 174 12.56 -7.40 -8.39
N TYR A 175 12.97 -6.17 -8.14
CA TYR A 175 12.32 -5.30 -7.17
C TYR A 175 11.80 -4.02 -7.81
N GLY A 176 10.87 -3.37 -7.15
CA GLY A 176 10.23 -2.15 -7.65
C GLY A 176 9.26 -2.43 -8.81
N MET A 177 9.24 -1.53 -9.77
CA MET A 177 8.48 -1.67 -11.01
C MET A 177 9.24 -2.52 -12.00
N GLY A 178 8.84 -3.78 -12.13
CA GLY A 178 9.64 -4.83 -12.75
C GLY A 178 9.51 -4.97 -14.26
N GLU A 179 8.75 -4.13 -14.96
CA GLU A 179 8.44 -4.31 -16.38
C GLU A 179 9.70 -4.32 -17.26
N TYR A 180 10.58 -3.32 -17.05
CA TYR A 180 11.84 -3.22 -17.81
C TYR A 180 12.75 -4.42 -17.53
N ALA A 181 13.01 -4.71 -16.26
CA ALA A 181 13.87 -5.82 -15.87
C ALA A 181 13.35 -7.16 -16.41
N THR A 182 12.03 -7.38 -16.35
CA THR A 182 11.41 -8.60 -16.88
C THR A 182 11.58 -8.74 -18.39
N ARG A 183 11.39 -7.67 -19.16
CA ARG A 183 11.64 -7.67 -20.62
C ARG A 183 13.07 -8.04 -20.94
N GLU A 184 14.03 -7.43 -20.24
CA GLU A 184 15.45 -7.67 -20.48
C GLU A 184 15.89 -9.08 -20.06
N ILE A 185 15.45 -9.55 -18.89
CA ILE A 185 15.70 -10.93 -18.43
C ILE A 185 15.14 -11.94 -19.44
N ALA A 186 13.87 -11.79 -19.85
CA ALA A 186 13.23 -12.69 -20.80
C ALA A 186 13.96 -12.71 -22.15
N ARG A 187 14.35 -11.54 -22.65
CA ARG A 187 15.09 -11.39 -23.90
C ARG A 187 16.44 -12.12 -23.86
N ARG A 188 17.18 -12.04 -22.75
CA ARG A 188 18.50 -12.65 -22.59
C ARG A 188 18.39 -14.16 -22.37
N LEU A 189 17.49 -14.61 -21.48
CA LEU A 189 17.24 -16.04 -21.28
C LEU A 189 16.77 -16.74 -22.57
N SER A 190 15.93 -16.11 -23.38
CA SER A 190 15.45 -16.66 -24.66
C SER A 190 16.56 -16.78 -25.71
N LYS A 191 17.67 -16.05 -25.55
CA LYS A 191 18.88 -16.18 -26.39
C LYS A 191 19.87 -17.22 -25.87
N GLY A 192 19.57 -17.87 -24.74
CA GLY A 192 20.40 -18.89 -24.14
C GLY A 192 21.44 -18.36 -23.16
N GLU A 193 21.38 -17.08 -22.75
CA GLU A 193 22.22 -16.57 -21.68
C GLU A 193 21.79 -17.22 -20.35
N LYS A 194 22.74 -17.50 -19.48
CA LYS A 194 22.46 -18.08 -18.16
C LYS A 194 22.04 -17.01 -17.16
N ALA A 195 21.18 -17.36 -16.22
CA ALA A 195 20.66 -16.42 -15.22
C ALA A 195 21.79 -15.81 -14.34
N ASP A 196 22.81 -16.58 -14.02
CA ASP A 196 23.98 -16.16 -13.22
C ASP A 196 24.89 -15.12 -13.93
N THR A 197 24.72 -14.93 -15.24
CA THR A 197 25.43 -13.89 -16.02
C THR A 197 24.65 -12.58 -16.16
N LEU A 198 23.41 -12.52 -15.65
CA LEU A 198 22.54 -11.36 -15.76
C LEU A 198 22.78 -10.35 -14.61
N THR A 199 24.00 -9.85 -14.50
CA THR A 199 24.48 -9.06 -13.36
C THR A 199 24.35 -7.54 -13.56
N ASP A 200 24.01 -7.08 -14.76
CA ASP A 200 24.01 -5.69 -15.22
C ASP A 200 22.61 -5.08 -15.44
N ILE A 201 21.56 -5.73 -14.94
CA ILE A 201 20.18 -5.27 -15.10
C ILE A 201 19.76 -4.45 -13.88
N ARG A 202 19.36 -3.19 -14.09
CA ARG A 202 18.85 -2.33 -13.02
C ARG A 202 17.52 -2.88 -12.45
N GLY A 203 17.30 -2.66 -11.15
CA GLY A 203 16.10 -3.16 -10.46
C GLY A 203 16.14 -4.67 -10.17
N THR A 204 17.32 -5.26 -10.20
CA THR A 204 17.52 -6.68 -9.85
C THR A 204 18.44 -6.85 -8.65
N ALA A 205 18.38 -8.04 -8.05
CA ALA A 205 19.36 -8.51 -7.10
C ALA A 205 19.72 -9.97 -7.42
N PHE A 206 20.97 -10.34 -7.12
CA PHE A 206 21.51 -11.67 -7.31
C PHE A 206 22.52 -12.02 -6.21
N VAL A 207 22.87 -13.29 -6.12
CA VAL A 207 23.84 -13.81 -5.15
C VAL A 207 25.09 -14.31 -5.90
N THR A 208 26.26 -13.91 -5.42
CA THR A 208 27.53 -14.32 -6.05
C THR A 208 28.66 -14.44 -5.01
N ARG A 209 29.74 -15.16 -5.37
CA ARG A 209 30.99 -15.16 -4.60
C ARG A 209 32.03 -14.19 -5.15
N THR A 210 31.77 -13.60 -6.28
CA THR A 210 32.64 -12.65 -6.98
C THR A 210 31.84 -11.37 -7.27
N PRO A 211 31.60 -10.51 -6.25
CA PRO A 211 30.73 -9.33 -6.41
C PRO A 211 31.25 -8.32 -7.45
N GLU A 212 32.50 -8.42 -7.84
CA GLU A 212 33.15 -7.61 -8.88
C GLU A 212 32.53 -7.81 -10.28
N VAL A 213 31.69 -8.85 -10.47
CA VAL A 213 30.90 -9.01 -11.69
C VAL A 213 29.77 -7.98 -11.83
N CYS A 214 29.48 -7.22 -10.77
CA CYS A 214 28.52 -6.12 -10.80
C CYS A 214 29.01 -5.01 -11.71
N ALA A 215 28.15 -4.57 -12.62
CA ALA A 215 28.48 -3.54 -13.60
C ALA A 215 28.32 -2.09 -13.07
N PHE A 216 27.89 -1.92 -11.85
CA PHE A 216 27.55 -0.61 -11.26
C PHE A 216 28.53 -0.24 -10.14
N ASP A 217 28.74 1.07 -9.97
CA ASP A 217 29.35 1.60 -8.75
C ASP A 217 28.57 1.08 -7.53
N HIS A 218 29.28 0.76 -6.45
CA HIS A 218 28.67 0.15 -5.27
C HIS A 218 29.00 0.84 -3.96
N VAL A 219 28.23 0.49 -2.94
CA VAL A 219 28.46 0.79 -1.52
C VAL A 219 28.31 -0.53 -0.76
N GLU A 220 29.23 -0.79 0.16
CA GLU A 220 29.15 -1.95 1.04
C GLU A 220 28.21 -1.67 2.22
N CYS A 221 27.25 -2.56 2.43
CA CYS A 221 26.39 -2.59 3.59
C CYS A 221 27.01 -3.46 4.70
N PRO A 222 26.72 -3.19 5.98
CA PRO A 222 26.99 -4.16 7.03
C PRO A 222 26.48 -5.55 6.66
N SER A 223 27.27 -6.57 6.94
CA SER A 223 26.96 -7.97 6.64
C SER A 223 25.68 -8.45 7.34
N TYR A 224 25.13 -9.57 6.88
CA TYR A 224 24.00 -10.21 7.54
C TYR A 224 24.31 -10.54 9.01
N GLU A 225 25.50 -11.00 9.31
CA GLU A 225 25.96 -11.34 10.65
C GLU A 225 26.03 -10.11 11.55
N GLU A 226 26.56 -8.99 11.03
CA GLU A 226 26.61 -7.71 11.76
C GLU A 226 25.22 -7.17 12.04
N VAL A 227 24.32 -7.13 11.05
CA VAL A 227 22.95 -6.62 11.26
C VAL A 227 22.11 -7.52 12.17
N CYS A 228 22.47 -8.80 12.31
CA CYS A 228 21.84 -9.69 13.29
C CYS A 228 22.31 -9.39 14.72
N GLY A 229 23.60 -9.07 14.89
CA GLY A 229 24.25 -8.91 16.21
C GLY A 229 24.23 -7.49 16.75
N ASP A 230 24.18 -6.47 15.89
CA ASP A 230 24.30 -5.07 16.26
C ASP A 230 23.14 -4.22 15.68
N LYS A 231 22.44 -3.53 16.58
CA LYS A 231 21.33 -2.61 16.26
C LYS A 231 21.80 -1.38 15.46
N HIS A 232 23.01 -0.88 15.72
CA HIS A 232 23.59 0.23 14.96
C HIS A 232 23.95 -0.19 13.54
N ALA A 233 24.52 -1.39 13.37
CA ALA A 233 24.79 -1.94 12.04
C ALA A 233 23.49 -2.10 11.23
N TYR A 234 22.40 -2.56 11.88
CA TYR A 234 21.09 -2.64 11.23
C TYR A 234 20.56 -1.25 10.82
N ALA A 235 20.67 -0.25 11.69
CA ALA A 235 20.25 1.11 11.40
C ALA A 235 21.07 1.72 10.24
N LEU A 236 22.39 1.50 10.22
CA LEU A 236 23.27 1.94 9.15
C LEU A 236 22.92 1.26 7.81
N ALA A 237 22.69 -0.05 7.81
CA ALA A 237 22.24 -0.76 6.61
C ALA A 237 20.94 -0.15 6.06
N THR A 238 19.95 0.09 6.93
CA THR A 238 18.67 0.72 6.55
C THR A 238 18.87 2.11 5.95
N THR A 239 19.80 2.91 6.49
CA THR A 239 20.14 4.24 5.93
C THR A 239 20.66 4.10 4.50
N LEU A 240 21.64 3.23 4.27
CA LEU A 240 22.24 2.99 2.97
C LEU A 240 21.21 2.48 1.96
N GLU A 241 20.37 1.51 2.37
CA GLU A 241 19.27 0.99 1.55
C GLU A 241 18.28 2.07 1.11
N TYR A 242 17.97 3.00 2.01
CA TYR A 242 17.05 4.10 1.73
C TYR A 242 17.69 5.18 0.85
N GLU A 243 18.94 5.53 1.09
CA GLU A 243 19.66 6.55 0.32
C GLU A 243 19.97 6.14 -1.09
N GLU A 244 20.36 4.88 -1.31
CA GLU A 244 20.69 4.34 -2.63
C GLU A 244 19.44 3.84 -3.38
N HIS A 245 18.26 3.87 -2.75
CA HIS A 245 17.00 3.60 -3.43
C HIS A 245 16.54 4.80 -4.29
N ASP A 246 17.41 5.21 -5.21
CA ASP A 246 17.22 6.37 -6.10
C ASP A 246 17.62 5.99 -7.55
N PRO A 247 16.70 6.10 -8.53
CA PRO A 247 16.98 5.68 -9.90
C PRO A 247 18.00 6.56 -10.63
N ILE A 248 18.23 7.79 -10.16
CA ILE A 248 19.15 8.74 -10.84
C ILE A 248 20.58 8.57 -10.34
N ARG A 249 20.78 8.50 -9.02
CA ARG A 249 22.12 8.54 -8.40
C ARG A 249 22.44 7.33 -7.56
N GLY A 250 21.48 6.41 -7.38
CA GLY A 250 21.66 5.21 -6.57
C GLY A 250 22.77 4.32 -7.13
N LYS A 251 23.58 3.78 -6.24
CA LYS A 251 24.61 2.80 -6.49
C LYS A 251 24.11 1.41 -6.19
N ALA A 252 24.84 0.39 -6.63
CA ALA A 252 24.61 -0.98 -6.17
C ALA A 252 24.96 -1.10 -4.68
N LEU A 253 24.27 -1.98 -3.98
CA LEU A 253 24.55 -2.30 -2.58
C LEU A 253 25.02 -3.74 -2.48
N TRP A 254 26.16 -3.94 -1.81
CA TRP A 254 26.73 -5.25 -1.54
C TRP A 254 26.54 -5.57 -0.05
N GLN A 255 25.96 -6.72 0.25
CA GLN A 255 25.79 -7.21 1.62
C GLN A 255 26.32 -8.65 1.72
N ALA A 256 27.35 -8.85 2.52
CA ALA A 256 27.90 -10.18 2.75
C ALA A 256 26.91 -11.05 3.57
N HIS A 257 26.81 -12.33 3.20
CA HIS A 257 26.03 -13.37 3.86
C HIS A 257 26.92 -14.63 3.97
N GLY A 258 27.82 -14.65 4.92
CA GLY A 258 28.84 -15.69 5.05
C GLY A 258 29.84 -15.66 3.92
N ARG A 259 29.83 -16.71 3.07
CA ARG A 259 30.73 -16.81 1.91
C ARG A 259 30.18 -16.19 0.62
N ASP A 260 28.90 -15.91 0.60
CA ASP A 260 28.20 -15.38 -0.56
C ASP A 260 27.91 -13.89 -0.33
N THR A 261 27.86 -13.12 -1.40
CA THR A 261 27.49 -11.70 -1.36
C THR A 261 26.17 -11.50 -2.10
N LEU A 262 25.24 -10.86 -1.43
CA LEU A 262 24.06 -10.29 -2.06
C LEU A 262 24.48 -9.01 -2.79
N VAL A 263 24.22 -8.93 -4.07
CA VAL A 263 24.36 -7.72 -4.89
C VAL A 263 22.97 -7.22 -5.24
N VAL A 264 22.64 -5.99 -4.83
CA VAL A 264 21.40 -5.32 -5.21
C VAL A 264 21.76 -4.17 -6.15
N ASN A 265 21.47 -4.34 -7.43
CA ASN A 265 21.72 -3.32 -8.45
C ASN A 265 20.90 -2.04 -8.19
N PRO A 266 21.30 -0.88 -8.74
CA PRO A 266 20.51 0.35 -8.61
C PRO A 266 19.06 0.16 -9.08
N PRO A 267 18.08 0.94 -8.56
CA PRO A 267 16.69 0.86 -8.99
C PRO A 267 16.56 1.06 -10.51
N ALA A 268 15.59 0.38 -11.12
CA ALA A 268 15.21 0.66 -12.49
C ALA A 268 14.77 2.13 -12.64
N MET A 269 15.02 2.71 -13.82
CA MET A 269 14.44 4.02 -14.15
C MET A 269 12.92 3.91 -14.15
N PRO A 270 12.20 4.92 -13.65
CA PRO A 270 10.76 4.96 -13.81
C PRO A 270 10.37 4.90 -15.29
N LEU A 271 9.31 4.17 -15.61
CA LEU A 271 8.77 4.15 -16.97
C LEU A 271 8.42 5.57 -17.44
N SER A 272 8.68 5.88 -18.72
CA SER A 272 8.14 7.08 -19.34
C SER A 272 6.61 7.06 -19.35
N ARG A 273 6.00 8.19 -19.70
CA ARG A 273 4.55 8.29 -19.85
C ARG A 273 4.02 7.32 -20.91
N GLU A 274 4.73 7.25 -22.05
CA GLU A 274 4.39 6.39 -23.18
C GLU A 274 4.52 4.90 -22.82
N GLU A 275 5.59 4.54 -22.15
CA GLU A 275 5.79 3.15 -21.66
C GLU A 275 4.74 2.76 -20.63
N LEU A 276 4.36 3.70 -19.75
CA LEU A 276 3.32 3.45 -18.74
C LEU A 276 1.93 3.31 -19.40
N ASP A 277 1.66 4.09 -20.45
CA ASP A 277 0.45 3.96 -21.27
C ASP A 277 0.43 2.61 -21.98
N GLU A 278 1.53 2.20 -22.62
CA GLU A 278 1.65 0.88 -23.26
C GLU A 278 1.31 -0.25 -22.28
N VAL A 279 1.91 -0.23 -21.09
CA VAL A 279 1.66 -1.25 -20.05
C VAL A 279 0.19 -1.26 -19.61
N ALA A 280 -0.42 -0.08 -19.44
CA ALA A 280 -1.81 0.01 -18.99
C ALA A 280 -2.83 -0.41 -20.06
N GLU A 281 -2.46 -0.34 -21.34
CA GLU A 281 -3.29 -0.66 -22.49
C GLU A 281 -3.10 -2.09 -23.02
N LEU A 282 -2.28 -2.92 -22.35
CA LEU A 282 -2.18 -4.34 -22.67
C LEU A 282 -3.57 -5.02 -22.61
N PRO A 283 -3.78 -6.16 -23.32
CA PRO A 283 -5.11 -6.74 -23.52
C PRO A 283 -5.66 -7.44 -22.28
N TYR A 284 -5.74 -6.71 -21.16
CA TYR A 284 -6.34 -7.24 -19.93
C TYR A 284 -7.82 -7.56 -20.10
N MET A 285 -8.27 -8.70 -19.56
CA MET A 285 -9.68 -9.07 -19.50
C MET A 285 -10.47 -8.18 -18.53
N ARG A 286 -9.83 -7.62 -17.50
CA ARG A 286 -10.42 -6.86 -16.38
C ARG A 286 -11.44 -7.67 -15.60
N GLU A 287 -11.18 -8.96 -15.50
CA GLU A 287 -12.08 -9.91 -14.89
C GLU A 287 -11.31 -11.01 -14.14
N VAL A 288 -12.01 -11.69 -13.26
CA VAL A 288 -11.56 -12.91 -12.60
C VAL A 288 -11.63 -14.06 -13.60
N HIS A 289 -10.65 -14.96 -13.56
CA HIS A 289 -10.68 -16.15 -14.41
C HIS A 289 -11.91 -17.03 -14.09
N PRO A 290 -12.66 -17.55 -15.12
CA PRO A 290 -13.90 -18.30 -14.90
C PRO A 290 -13.78 -19.56 -14.05
N MET A 291 -12.56 -20.10 -13.89
CA MET A 291 -12.32 -21.27 -13.03
C MET A 291 -12.80 -21.07 -11.58
N TYR A 292 -12.99 -19.81 -11.15
CA TYR A 292 -13.42 -19.47 -9.79
C TYR A 292 -14.93 -19.25 -9.63
N ASP A 293 -15.72 -19.30 -10.70
CA ASP A 293 -17.17 -19.00 -10.64
C ASP A 293 -17.89 -19.95 -9.69
N ALA A 294 -17.61 -21.26 -9.79
CA ALA A 294 -18.17 -22.28 -8.91
C ALA A 294 -17.64 -22.21 -7.46
N LEU A 295 -16.55 -21.46 -7.24
CA LEU A 295 -15.89 -21.32 -5.93
C LEU A 295 -16.30 -20.04 -5.18
N GLY A 296 -17.25 -19.26 -5.72
CA GLY A 296 -17.75 -18.02 -5.14
C GLY A 296 -17.03 -16.75 -5.61
N GLY A 297 -16.29 -16.82 -6.71
CA GLY A 297 -15.58 -15.68 -7.29
C GLY A 297 -14.42 -15.17 -6.40
N VAL A 298 -13.89 -13.99 -6.72
CA VAL A 298 -12.79 -13.35 -5.97
C VAL A 298 -13.14 -11.89 -5.70
N ALA A 299 -13.33 -11.53 -4.44
CA ALA A 299 -13.86 -10.23 -4.04
C ALA A 299 -12.92 -9.04 -4.38
N ALA A 300 -11.60 -9.28 -4.46
CA ALA A 300 -10.63 -8.23 -4.75
C ALA A 300 -10.85 -7.51 -6.08
N ILE A 301 -11.54 -8.13 -7.06
CA ILE A 301 -11.86 -7.48 -8.34
C ILE A 301 -12.82 -6.29 -8.17
N GLU A 302 -13.74 -6.34 -7.20
CA GLU A 302 -14.79 -5.33 -7.04
C GLU A 302 -14.24 -3.93 -6.71
N GLU A 303 -13.09 -3.86 -6.05
CA GLU A 303 -12.44 -2.59 -5.72
C GLU A 303 -11.79 -1.93 -6.95
N VAL A 304 -11.36 -2.72 -7.94
CA VAL A 304 -10.52 -2.25 -9.04
C VAL A 304 -11.18 -2.33 -10.42
N ARG A 305 -12.21 -3.15 -10.63
CA ARG A 305 -12.82 -3.44 -11.93
C ARG A 305 -13.04 -2.20 -12.80
N PHE A 306 -13.60 -1.15 -12.22
CA PHE A 306 -13.88 0.13 -12.88
C PHE A 306 -13.10 1.29 -12.21
N SER A 307 -11.85 1.04 -11.90
CA SER A 307 -10.93 2.04 -11.34
C SER A 307 -9.77 2.26 -12.30
N VAL A 308 -9.22 3.48 -12.29
CA VAL A 308 -8.09 3.90 -13.12
C VAL A 308 -6.91 4.19 -12.20
N ALA A 309 -5.84 3.42 -12.32
CA ALA A 309 -4.56 3.74 -11.72
C ALA A 309 -3.78 4.63 -12.70
N HIS A 310 -3.68 5.94 -12.41
CA HIS A 310 -3.12 6.89 -13.35
C HIS A 310 -1.68 7.28 -13.07
N ASN A 311 -1.13 6.93 -11.90
CA ASN A 311 0.24 7.27 -11.51
C ASN A 311 0.89 6.16 -10.70
N ARG A 312 2.22 6.21 -10.63
CA ARG A 312 3.09 5.38 -9.78
C ARG A 312 4.09 6.24 -9.04
N GLY A 313 4.63 5.71 -7.94
CA GLY A 313 5.56 6.41 -7.06
C GLY A 313 4.86 7.31 -6.04
N CYS A 314 5.59 7.70 -5.00
CA CYS A 314 5.05 8.58 -3.95
C CYS A 314 6.18 9.39 -3.28
N PHE A 315 6.25 10.69 -3.52
CA PHE A 315 7.21 11.57 -2.84
C PHE A 315 6.76 12.00 -1.43
N GLY A 316 5.63 11.47 -0.95
CA GLY A 316 5.15 11.74 0.42
C GLY A 316 6.15 11.33 1.49
N GLY A 317 6.94 10.27 1.24
CA GLY A 317 8.08 9.91 2.07
C GLY A 317 7.73 9.55 3.52
N CYS A 318 6.53 9.05 3.79
CA CYS A 318 6.14 8.60 5.13
C CYS A 318 7.02 7.42 5.56
N ASN A 319 7.64 7.51 6.74
CA ASN A 319 8.66 6.57 7.19
C ASN A 319 8.14 5.14 7.46
N PHE A 320 6.84 5.00 7.67
CA PHE A 320 6.18 3.69 7.90
C PHE A 320 5.65 3.04 6.61
N CYS A 321 5.69 3.74 5.47
CA CYS A 321 5.03 3.30 4.24
C CYS A 321 5.99 2.58 3.31
N SER A 322 5.68 1.33 2.99
CA SER A 322 6.48 0.51 2.07
C SER A 322 6.39 0.93 0.61
N LEU A 323 5.42 1.77 0.24
CA LEU A 323 5.24 2.21 -1.15
C LEU A 323 6.46 2.96 -1.69
N ALA A 324 7.09 3.82 -0.88
CA ALA A 324 8.30 4.53 -1.27
C ALA A 324 9.47 3.57 -1.53
N PHE A 325 9.55 2.47 -0.78
CA PHE A 325 10.60 1.46 -0.91
C PHE A 325 10.32 0.43 -2.01
N HIS A 326 9.07 0.30 -2.45
CA HIS A 326 8.66 -0.57 -3.56
C HIS A 326 8.54 0.21 -4.87
N GLN A 327 7.72 1.26 -4.94
CA GLN A 327 7.47 2.01 -6.18
C GLN A 327 8.44 3.17 -6.42
N GLY A 328 9.23 3.52 -5.41
CA GLY A 328 10.10 4.69 -5.45
C GLY A 328 9.37 6.00 -5.10
N ARG A 329 10.16 7.08 -5.04
CA ARG A 329 9.69 8.43 -4.69
C ARG A 329 9.54 9.37 -5.89
N MET A 330 9.84 8.90 -7.09
CA MET A 330 9.62 9.66 -8.33
C MET A 330 8.24 9.32 -8.90
N ILE A 331 7.50 10.35 -9.25
CA ILE A 331 6.18 10.17 -9.85
C ILE A 331 6.30 10.03 -11.35
N THR A 332 5.63 9.02 -11.89
CA THR A 332 5.30 8.90 -13.30
C THR A 332 3.80 8.73 -13.47
N SER A 333 3.26 9.30 -14.55
CA SER A 333 1.81 9.30 -14.78
C SER A 333 1.48 8.98 -16.21
N ARG A 334 0.40 8.26 -16.38
CA ARG A 334 -0.19 8.00 -17.68
C ARG A 334 -0.69 9.29 -18.35
N SER A 335 -0.75 9.29 -19.66
CA SER A 335 -1.42 10.36 -20.39
C SER A 335 -2.91 10.42 -20.05
N ILE A 336 -3.49 11.59 -20.22
CA ILE A 336 -4.94 11.77 -20.06
C ILE A 336 -5.68 10.90 -21.09
N GLU A 337 -5.16 10.85 -22.32
CA GLU A 337 -5.71 10.09 -23.44
C GLU A 337 -5.77 8.60 -23.14
N SER A 338 -4.72 8.04 -22.53
CA SER A 338 -4.71 6.64 -22.11
C SER A 338 -5.79 6.34 -21.06
N CYS A 339 -5.93 7.21 -20.05
CA CYS A 339 -6.98 7.07 -19.04
C CYS A 339 -8.39 7.23 -19.64
N VAL A 340 -8.57 8.12 -20.62
CA VAL A 340 -9.84 8.31 -21.31
C VAL A 340 -10.22 7.06 -22.09
N ARG A 341 -9.29 6.50 -22.91
CA ARG A 341 -9.54 5.23 -23.65
C ARG A 341 -9.93 4.09 -22.73
N GLU A 342 -9.29 4.01 -21.57
CA GLU A 342 -9.62 3.00 -20.56
C GLU A 342 -11.07 3.12 -20.07
N VAL A 343 -11.51 4.32 -19.72
CA VAL A 343 -12.88 4.57 -19.20
C VAL A 343 -13.93 4.46 -20.33
N GLU A 344 -13.60 4.86 -21.56
CA GLU A 344 -14.43 4.57 -22.73
C GLU A 344 -14.63 3.06 -22.88
N GLY A 345 -13.58 2.26 -22.69
CA GLY A 345 -13.68 0.81 -22.65
C GLY A 345 -14.65 0.28 -21.59
N PHE A 346 -14.73 0.93 -20.42
CA PHE A 346 -15.69 0.54 -19.37
C PHE A 346 -17.14 0.70 -19.84
N THR A 347 -17.45 1.71 -20.64
CA THR A 347 -18.83 1.97 -21.10
C THR A 347 -19.38 0.86 -21.98
N HIS A 348 -18.53 0.01 -22.55
CA HIS A 348 -18.91 -1.16 -23.34
C HIS A 348 -19.10 -2.43 -22.50
N ASP A 349 -18.74 -2.42 -21.21
CA ASP A 349 -18.93 -3.55 -20.31
C ASP A 349 -20.36 -3.55 -19.76
N PRO A 350 -21.15 -4.64 -19.93
CA PRO A 350 -22.53 -4.71 -19.42
C PRO A 350 -22.64 -4.61 -17.90
N LYS A 351 -21.55 -4.87 -17.16
CA LYS A 351 -21.48 -4.71 -15.71
C LYS A 351 -21.30 -3.25 -15.29
N PHE A 352 -20.87 -2.37 -16.20
CA PHE A 352 -20.63 -0.96 -15.89
C PHE A 352 -21.96 -0.21 -15.69
N LYS A 353 -22.15 0.39 -14.52
CA LYS A 353 -23.37 1.13 -14.18
C LYS A 353 -23.19 2.67 -14.30
N GLY A 354 -22.11 3.11 -14.93
CA GLY A 354 -21.75 4.51 -15.11
C GLY A 354 -20.91 5.10 -13.97
N TYR A 355 -20.36 4.28 -13.10
CA TYR A 355 -19.56 4.72 -11.96
C TYR A 355 -18.11 4.31 -12.11
N VAL A 356 -17.22 5.30 -12.30
CA VAL A 356 -15.77 5.09 -12.15
C VAL A 356 -15.48 5.14 -10.65
N HIS A 357 -15.05 4.01 -10.10
CA HIS A 357 -14.97 3.81 -8.65
C HIS A 357 -13.82 4.58 -8.02
N ASP A 358 -12.71 4.73 -8.74
CA ASP A 358 -11.55 5.51 -8.30
C ASP A 358 -10.72 5.96 -9.51
N VAL A 359 -10.20 7.18 -9.44
CA VAL A 359 -9.13 7.66 -10.32
C VAL A 359 -7.95 8.01 -9.43
N GLY A 360 -7.08 7.04 -9.21
CA GLY A 360 -6.13 7.06 -8.11
C GLY A 360 -4.76 6.47 -8.41
N GLY A 361 -4.04 6.23 -7.32
CA GLY A 361 -2.71 5.67 -7.28
C GLY A 361 -2.18 5.67 -5.86
N PRO A 362 -0.86 5.59 -5.62
CA PRO A 362 -0.29 5.65 -4.28
C PRO A 362 -0.68 6.90 -3.48
N SER A 363 -0.86 8.02 -4.18
CA SER A 363 -1.57 9.23 -3.74
C SER A 363 -2.33 9.77 -4.94
N ALA A 364 -3.64 9.90 -4.82
CA ALA A 364 -4.49 10.20 -5.98
C ALA A 364 -4.14 11.52 -6.68
N ASN A 365 -3.72 12.52 -5.94
CA ASN A 365 -3.44 13.85 -6.48
C ASN A 365 -1.98 14.08 -6.91
N PHE A 366 -1.18 13.02 -7.11
CA PHE A 366 0.16 13.13 -7.66
C PHE A 366 0.15 12.85 -9.17
N ARG A 367 0.65 13.79 -9.98
CA ARG A 367 0.69 13.67 -11.44
C ARG A 367 2.09 13.84 -12.03
N HIS A 368 3.01 14.48 -11.32
CA HIS A 368 4.35 14.81 -11.79
C HIS A 368 5.36 14.74 -10.64
N PRO A 369 6.67 14.73 -10.92
CA PRO A 369 7.71 14.79 -9.89
C PRO A 369 7.52 16.00 -8.97
N SER A 370 7.98 15.88 -7.73
CA SER A 370 7.79 16.91 -6.69
C SER A 370 8.43 18.25 -7.04
N CYS A 371 9.49 18.25 -7.84
CA CYS A 371 10.19 19.45 -8.33
C CYS A 371 11.03 19.12 -9.56
N LYS A 372 11.47 20.16 -10.27
CA LYS A 372 12.30 20.03 -11.49
C LYS A 372 13.70 19.44 -11.23
N ASP A 373 14.24 19.65 -10.03
CA ASP A 373 15.57 19.14 -9.66
C ASP A 373 15.57 17.62 -9.47
N GLN A 374 14.44 17.03 -9.10
CA GLN A 374 14.31 15.59 -8.87
C GLN A 374 14.70 14.76 -10.10
N LEU A 375 14.33 15.21 -11.29
CA LEU A 375 14.65 14.52 -12.55
C LEU A 375 16.15 14.57 -12.90
N LYS A 376 16.89 15.53 -12.33
CA LYS A 376 18.33 15.72 -12.64
C LYS A 376 19.24 15.17 -11.55
N ARG A 377 18.85 15.31 -10.30
CA ARG A 377 19.68 15.04 -9.11
C ARG A 377 19.17 13.90 -8.25
N GLY A 378 18.02 13.32 -8.60
CA GLY A 378 17.33 12.33 -7.77
C GLY A 378 16.66 12.97 -6.55
N MET A 379 16.31 12.13 -5.58
CA MET A 379 15.65 12.55 -4.33
C MET A 379 16.64 13.20 -3.36
N CYS A 380 16.16 14.17 -2.59
CA CYS A 380 16.95 14.72 -1.48
C CYS A 380 17.21 13.63 -0.43
N ARG A 381 18.48 13.52 0.05
CA ARG A 381 18.85 12.58 1.12
C ARG A 381 18.33 13.04 2.49
N SER A 382 18.52 14.33 2.80
CA SER A 382 18.27 14.90 4.12
C SER A 382 16.92 15.62 4.27
N LYS A 383 16.04 15.59 3.25
CA LYS A 383 14.81 16.38 3.27
C LYS A 383 13.65 15.65 2.59
N ASN A 384 12.50 15.62 3.27
CA ASN A 384 11.23 15.24 2.67
C ASN A 384 10.58 16.42 1.93
N CYS A 385 9.79 16.12 0.88
CA CYS A 385 9.15 17.16 0.08
C CYS A 385 7.98 17.85 0.80
N LEU A 386 7.33 17.14 1.73
CA LEU A 386 6.09 17.57 2.38
C LEU A 386 6.17 17.62 3.92
N ALA A 387 7.21 17.06 4.52
CA ALA A 387 7.33 16.94 5.97
C ALA A 387 8.64 17.56 6.49
N PRO A 388 8.64 18.18 7.69
CA PRO A 388 7.46 18.54 8.49
C PRO A 388 6.62 19.65 7.88
N TYR A 389 7.21 20.42 6.95
CA TYR A 389 6.57 21.47 6.15
C TYR A 389 6.98 21.36 4.67
N PRO A 390 6.16 21.86 3.75
CA PRO A 390 6.42 21.76 2.31
C PRO A 390 7.76 22.41 1.91
N CYS A 391 8.45 21.75 0.98
CA CYS A 391 9.70 22.24 0.41
C CYS A 391 9.45 23.49 -0.45
N LYS A 392 10.36 24.48 -0.40
CA LYS A 392 10.27 25.71 -1.20
C LYS A 392 10.30 25.46 -2.71
N ASN A 393 10.91 24.34 -3.13
CA ASN A 393 11.02 23.96 -4.55
C ASN A 393 9.87 23.04 -4.99
N LEU A 394 8.90 22.77 -4.11
CA LEU A 394 7.75 21.93 -4.44
C LEU A 394 6.96 22.56 -5.60
N ASP A 395 6.59 21.74 -6.56
CA ASP A 395 5.65 22.10 -7.62
C ASP A 395 4.26 21.55 -7.26
N PRO A 396 3.32 22.38 -6.78
CA PRO A 396 2.04 21.91 -6.25
C PRO A 396 0.90 21.92 -7.29
N ASP A 397 1.19 21.97 -8.57
CA ASP A 397 0.17 22.12 -9.62
C ASP A 397 -0.71 20.85 -9.74
N HIS A 398 -2.03 21.04 -9.66
CA HIS A 398 -3.04 19.99 -9.87
C HIS A 398 -3.82 20.18 -11.19
N SER A 399 -3.42 21.10 -12.05
CA SER A 399 -4.18 21.44 -13.29
C SER A 399 -4.37 20.22 -14.19
N GLU A 400 -3.33 19.40 -14.38
CA GLU A 400 -3.42 18.19 -15.20
C GLU A 400 -4.37 17.14 -14.57
N TYR A 401 -4.41 17.04 -13.24
CA TYR A 401 -5.33 16.13 -12.57
C TYR A 401 -6.79 16.58 -12.67
N VAL A 402 -7.04 17.88 -12.53
CA VAL A 402 -8.36 18.49 -12.75
C VAL A 402 -8.84 18.24 -14.17
N GLU A 403 -7.97 18.42 -15.16
CA GLU A 403 -8.30 18.16 -16.57
C GLU A 403 -8.62 16.68 -16.81
N LEU A 404 -7.83 15.76 -16.27
CA LEU A 404 -8.12 14.33 -16.31
C LEU A 404 -9.52 14.03 -15.77
N LEU A 405 -9.82 14.49 -14.55
CA LEU A 405 -11.12 14.24 -13.90
C LEU A 405 -12.30 14.80 -14.70
N ARG A 406 -12.12 15.99 -15.31
CA ARG A 406 -13.16 16.62 -16.15
C ARG A 406 -13.39 15.83 -17.43
N ARG A 407 -12.33 15.41 -18.11
CA ARG A 407 -12.44 14.63 -19.33
C ARG A 407 -13.11 13.28 -19.08
N LEU A 408 -12.72 12.57 -18.00
CA LEU A 408 -13.38 11.30 -17.65
C LEU A 408 -14.87 11.47 -17.33
N ARG A 409 -15.24 12.56 -16.66
CA ARG A 409 -16.65 12.88 -16.35
C ARG A 409 -17.49 13.22 -17.58
N ALA A 410 -16.84 13.72 -18.65
CA ALA A 410 -17.51 14.11 -19.89
C ALA A 410 -17.79 12.92 -20.82
N ILE A 411 -17.25 11.73 -20.54
CA ILE A 411 -17.44 10.54 -21.39
C ILE A 411 -18.91 10.11 -21.37
N PRO A 412 -19.58 9.94 -22.53
CA PRO A 412 -20.94 9.44 -22.61
C PRO A 412 -21.08 8.08 -21.88
N GLY A 413 -22.11 7.92 -21.06
CA GLY A 413 -22.31 6.72 -20.25
C GLY A 413 -21.68 6.79 -18.84
N VAL A 414 -20.78 7.74 -18.57
CA VAL A 414 -20.22 7.98 -17.24
C VAL A 414 -21.15 8.92 -16.46
N LYS A 415 -21.65 8.46 -15.32
CA LYS A 415 -22.52 9.21 -14.41
C LYS A 415 -21.74 9.91 -13.31
N LYS A 416 -20.70 9.24 -12.78
CA LYS A 416 -19.86 9.72 -11.69
C LYS A 416 -18.45 9.19 -11.82
N VAL A 417 -17.49 10.04 -11.45
CA VAL A 417 -16.08 9.71 -11.31
C VAL A 417 -15.69 10.01 -9.87
N PHE A 418 -15.25 9.01 -9.13
CA PHE A 418 -14.85 9.15 -7.73
C PHE A 418 -13.34 9.18 -7.56
N VAL A 419 -12.90 9.87 -6.50
CA VAL A 419 -11.54 9.82 -5.95
C VAL A 419 -11.66 9.20 -4.56
N ARG A 420 -11.27 7.92 -4.44
CA ARG A 420 -11.34 7.12 -3.21
C ARG A 420 -9.98 6.81 -2.61
N SER A 421 -8.95 6.71 -3.43
CA SER A 421 -7.56 6.67 -2.98
C SER A 421 -7.25 7.92 -2.17
N GLY A 422 -6.46 7.78 -1.13
CA GLY A 422 -6.11 8.90 -0.27
C GLY A 422 -5.46 10.05 -1.04
N ILE A 423 -5.86 11.27 -0.72
CA ILE A 423 -5.18 12.48 -1.22
C ILE A 423 -4.16 12.99 -0.21
N ARG A 424 -3.09 13.60 -0.70
CA ARG A 424 -2.17 14.40 0.12
C ARG A 424 -2.78 15.78 0.27
N TYR A 425 -3.41 16.00 1.41
CA TYR A 425 -4.08 17.27 1.74
C TYR A 425 -3.07 18.41 1.96
N ASP A 426 -1.89 18.09 2.45
CA ASP A 426 -0.75 18.99 2.60
C ASP A 426 -0.24 19.49 1.24
N TYR A 427 -0.10 18.62 0.25
CA TYR A 427 0.23 18.98 -1.13
C TYR A 427 -0.87 19.84 -1.79
N LEU A 428 -2.14 19.49 -1.55
CA LEU A 428 -3.29 20.26 -2.04
C LEU A 428 -3.34 21.68 -1.47
N LEU A 429 -2.93 21.88 -0.21
CA LEU A 429 -2.95 23.21 0.42
C LEU A 429 -1.96 24.17 -0.23
N GLU A 430 -0.87 23.67 -0.78
CA GLU A 430 0.15 24.49 -1.47
C GLU A 430 -0.31 24.95 -2.85
N ASP A 431 -1.26 24.27 -3.46
CA ASP A 431 -1.85 24.67 -4.73
C ASP A 431 -2.84 25.83 -4.53
N LYS A 432 -2.38 27.02 -4.93
CA LYS A 432 -3.17 28.25 -4.85
C LYS A 432 -3.82 28.63 -6.18
N GLY A 433 -3.43 27.95 -7.27
CA GLY A 433 -3.80 28.33 -8.64
C GLY A 433 -4.94 27.50 -9.22
N SER A 434 -5.05 26.21 -8.87
CA SER A 434 -6.03 25.34 -9.49
C SER A 434 -7.36 25.29 -8.70
N PRO A 435 -8.47 24.98 -9.37
CA PRO A 435 -9.76 24.78 -8.72
C PRO A 435 -9.90 23.39 -8.06
N PHE A 436 -8.81 22.63 -7.86
CA PHE A 436 -8.86 21.21 -7.53
C PHE A 436 -9.74 20.89 -6.31
N LEU A 437 -9.59 21.61 -5.18
CA LEU A 437 -10.41 21.33 -4.00
C LEU A 437 -11.90 21.54 -4.27
N SER A 438 -12.26 22.60 -5.01
CA SER A 438 -13.66 22.88 -5.38
C SER A 438 -14.21 21.82 -6.35
N GLU A 439 -13.41 21.40 -7.33
CA GLU A 439 -13.75 20.33 -8.27
C GLU A 439 -13.98 19.01 -7.54
N LEU A 440 -13.04 18.65 -6.64
CA LEU A 440 -13.09 17.44 -5.83
C LEU A 440 -14.36 17.38 -4.99
N VAL A 441 -14.64 18.43 -4.21
CA VAL A 441 -15.84 18.52 -3.34
C VAL A 441 -17.12 18.47 -4.16
N LYS A 442 -17.17 19.16 -5.28
CA LYS A 442 -18.41 19.30 -6.07
C LYS A 442 -18.77 18.01 -6.81
N TYR A 443 -17.79 17.27 -7.32
CA TYR A 443 -18.04 16.22 -8.29
C TYR A 443 -17.51 14.83 -7.92
N HIS A 444 -16.46 14.70 -7.08
CA HIS A 444 -15.68 13.46 -6.98
C HIS A 444 -15.72 12.79 -5.61
N ILE A 445 -16.42 13.36 -4.64
CA ILE A 445 -16.60 12.77 -3.31
C ILE A 445 -18.02 12.22 -3.18
N SER A 446 -18.14 10.99 -2.64
CA SER A 446 -19.42 10.28 -2.45
C SER A 446 -20.08 10.54 -1.07
N GLY A 447 -19.63 11.56 -0.32
CA GLY A 447 -20.09 11.90 1.03
C GLY A 447 -19.00 11.84 2.09
N GLN A 448 -17.94 11.10 1.85
CA GLN A 448 -16.79 11.00 2.77
C GLN A 448 -15.47 11.14 1.99
N LEU A 449 -14.57 11.95 2.53
CA LEU A 449 -13.20 12.06 2.07
C LEU A 449 -12.26 11.46 3.13
N LYS A 450 -11.48 10.45 2.74
CA LYS A 450 -10.47 9.82 3.59
C LYS A 450 -9.18 10.61 3.51
N VAL A 451 -8.61 10.95 4.67
CA VAL A 451 -7.33 11.65 4.81
C VAL A 451 -6.54 11.04 5.96
N ALA A 452 -5.25 11.13 5.91
CA ALA A 452 -4.35 10.43 6.82
C ALA A 452 -3.46 11.41 7.61
N PRO A 453 -3.98 12.12 8.64
CA PRO A 453 -3.14 12.90 9.54
C PRO A 453 -2.25 12.02 10.43
N GLU A 454 -2.64 10.79 10.70
CA GLU A 454 -2.00 9.73 11.49
C GLU A 454 -1.93 10.02 12.98
N HIS A 455 -1.50 11.19 13.42
CA HIS A 455 -1.36 11.62 14.83
C HIS A 455 -1.59 13.13 14.98
N CYS A 456 -1.65 13.63 16.21
CA CYS A 456 -1.76 15.07 16.49
C CYS A 456 -0.50 15.67 17.16
N VAL A 457 0.40 14.83 17.68
CA VAL A 457 1.62 15.28 18.38
C VAL A 457 2.77 15.46 17.39
N ALA A 458 3.37 16.65 17.35
CA ALA A 458 4.40 17.02 16.39
C ALA A 458 5.61 16.07 16.39
N GLY A 459 6.15 15.72 17.55
CA GLY A 459 7.28 14.80 17.66
C GLY A 459 7.00 13.41 17.09
N VAL A 460 5.78 12.90 17.27
CA VAL A 460 5.36 11.61 16.68
C VAL A 460 5.26 11.73 15.16
N LEU A 461 4.72 12.85 14.66
CA LEU A 461 4.60 13.12 13.22
C LEU A 461 5.99 13.28 12.56
N ASP A 462 6.98 13.82 13.26
CA ASP A 462 8.37 13.88 12.77
C ASP A 462 8.96 12.48 12.57
N TYR A 463 8.73 11.55 13.52
CA TYR A 463 9.12 10.14 13.36
C TYR A 463 8.33 9.42 12.27
N MET A 464 7.09 9.83 12.02
CA MET A 464 6.28 9.30 10.92
C MET A 464 6.68 9.86 9.55
N GLY A 465 7.44 10.95 9.47
CA GLY A 465 7.71 11.69 8.24
C GLY A 465 6.45 12.34 7.67
N LYS A 466 5.60 12.88 8.55
CA LYS A 466 4.31 13.51 8.22
C LYS A 466 4.36 15.01 8.50
N PRO A 467 3.52 15.82 7.84
CA PRO A 467 3.37 17.23 8.18
C PRO A 467 2.82 17.39 9.59
N HIS A 468 3.19 18.50 10.25
CA HIS A 468 2.64 18.83 11.57
C HIS A 468 1.12 19.04 11.51
N PHE A 469 0.48 18.87 12.66
CA PHE A 469 -0.98 18.78 12.74
C PHE A 469 -1.72 20.06 12.36
N ASP A 470 -1.11 21.23 12.54
CA ASP A 470 -1.64 22.53 12.10
C ASP A 470 -1.93 22.59 10.60
N VAL A 471 -1.17 21.82 9.79
CA VAL A 471 -1.44 21.68 8.35
C VAL A 471 -2.77 20.96 8.11
N PHE A 472 -3.05 19.92 8.91
CA PHE A 472 -4.34 19.23 8.83
C PHE A 472 -5.50 20.11 9.29
N GLU A 473 -5.34 20.89 10.36
CA GLU A 473 -6.37 21.82 10.82
C GLU A 473 -6.70 22.88 9.75
N LYS A 474 -5.67 23.46 9.10
CA LYS A 474 -5.86 24.39 7.97
C LYS A 474 -6.62 23.75 6.81
N PHE A 475 -6.29 22.50 6.48
CA PHE A 475 -7.01 21.76 5.45
C PHE A 475 -8.47 21.51 5.84
N TRP A 476 -8.73 21.14 7.07
CA TRP A 476 -10.07 20.92 7.59
C TRP A 476 -10.95 22.16 7.46
N ASP A 477 -10.45 23.31 7.91
CA ASP A 477 -11.19 24.56 7.82
C ASP A 477 -11.47 24.96 6.37
N LYS A 478 -10.47 24.83 5.48
CA LYS A 478 -10.63 25.08 4.05
C LYS A 478 -11.64 24.11 3.40
N TYR A 479 -11.56 22.82 3.73
CA TYR A 479 -12.49 21.80 3.22
C TYR A 479 -13.93 22.10 3.64
N ARG A 480 -14.16 22.46 4.89
CA ARG A 480 -15.47 22.81 5.42
C ARG A 480 -16.02 24.07 4.71
N ALA A 481 -15.23 25.11 4.59
CA ALA A 481 -15.64 26.33 3.90
C ALA A 481 -16.05 26.08 2.43
N VAL A 482 -15.31 25.18 1.74
CA VAL A 482 -15.65 24.81 0.36
C VAL A 482 -16.92 23.95 0.30
N ASN A 483 -17.16 23.05 1.26
CA ASN A 483 -18.42 22.30 1.36
C ASN A 483 -19.60 23.24 1.56
N ASP A 484 -19.52 24.15 2.52
CA ASP A 484 -20.58 25.13 2.82
C ASP A 484 -20.89 26.00 1.59
N LYS A 485 -19.85 26.51 0.91
CA LYS A 485 -19.99 27.28 -0.33
C LYS A 485 -20.69 26.52 -1.45
N ASN A 486 -20.48 25.20 -1.55
CA ASN A 486 -21.08 24.34 -2.57
C ASN A 486 -22.38 23.67 -2.13
N GLY A 487 -22.91 23.98 -0.94
CA GLY A 487 -24.12 23.36 -0.39
C GLY A 487 -24.01 21.84 -0.24
N ARG A 488 -22.79 21.33 0.10
CA ARG A 488 -22.50 19.90 0.27
C ARG A 488 -22.42 19.55 1.75
N GLU A 489 -22.93 18.38 2.11
CA GLU A 489 -22.79 17.79 3.43
C GLU A 489 -21.85 16.56 3.29
N GLN A 490 -20.56 16.83 3.36
CA GLN A 490 -19.52 15.79 3.23
C GLN A 490 -18.62 15.83 4.46
N TYR A 491 -18.11 14.64 4.84
CA TYR A 491 -17.36 14.45 6.08
C TYR A 491 -15.92 14.03 5.78
N LEU A 492 -14.97 14.51 6.60
CA LEU A 492 -13.61 13.97 6.63
C LEU A 492 -13.59 12.71 7.51
N VAL A 493 -12.91 11.69 7.03
CA VAL A 493 -12.61 10.46 7.77
C VAL A 493 -11.09 10.39 7.96
N PRO A 494 -10.58 10.84 9.12
CA PRO A 494 -9.16 10.78 9.39
C PRO A 494 -8.75 9.35 9.72
N TYR A 495 -7.68 8.89 9.09
CA TYR A 495 -6.94 7.72 9.52
C TYR A 495 -5.93 8.12 10.59
N LEU A 496 -5.92 7.35 11.68
CA LEU A 496 -5.06 7.54 12.83
C LEU A 496 -4.37 6.23 13.17
N MET A 497 -3.13 6.34 13.62
CA MET A 497 -2.27 5.19 13.92
C MET A 497 -1.83 5.23 15.38
N SER A 498 -1.94 4.08 16.07
CA SER A 498 -1.37 3.88 17.41
C SER A 498 -0.03 3.16 17.36
N SER A 499 0.76 3.31 18.39
CA SER A 499 1.98 2.53 18.64
C SER A 499 3.06 2.66 17.57
N HIS A 500 3.12 3.79 16.86
CA HIS A 500 4.25 4.12 15.98
C HIS A 500 5.50 4.38 16.83
N PRO A 501 6.71 4.00 16.40
CA PRO A 501 7.94 4.43 17.07
C PRO A 501 7.97 5.95 17.30
N GLY A 502 8.41 6.38 18.47
CA GLY A 502 8.33 7.76 18.93
C GLY A 502 7.02 8.13 19.63
N CYS A 503 5.99 7.27 19.60
CA CYS A 503 4.73 7.53 20.31
C CYS A 503 4.77 6.92 21.72
N THR A 504 4.84 7.77 22.73
CA THR A 504 4.73 7.38 24.14
C THR A 504 3.27 7.17 24.55
N LEU A 505 3.05 6.70 25.76
CA LEU A 505 1.68 6.56 26.29
C LEU A 505 1.03 7.94 26.51
N GLU A 506 1.81 8.94 26.91
CA GLU A 506 1.39 10.33 27.08
C GLU A 506 0.95 10.96 25.74
N ASP A 507 1.68 10.69 24.65
CA ASP A 507 1.30 11.13 23.30
C ASP A 507 -0.02 10.49 22.86
N ALA A 508 -0.22 9.20 23.17
CA ALA A 508 -1.48 8.50 22.88
C ALA A 508 -2.65 9.08 23.70
N VAL A 509 -2.42 9.54 24.94
CA VAL A 509 -3.43 10.26 25.73
C VAL A 509 -3.77 11.60 25.08
N GLN A 510 -2.77 12.38 24.60
CA GLN A 510 -3.01 13.64 23.90
C GLN A 510 -3.88 13.42 22.66
N LEU A 511 -3.63 12.36 21.90
CA LEU A 511 -4.45 11.99 20.74
C LEU A 511 -5.89 11.65 21.16
N ALA A 512 -6.08 10.93 22.27
CA ALA A 512 -7.40 10.63 22.81
C ALA A 512 -8.15 11.88 23.28
N GLU A 513 -7.47 12.83 23.93
CA GLU A 513 -8.03 14.14 24.32
C GLU A 513 -8.48 14.93 23.09
N PHE A 514 -7.66 14.98 22.04
CA PHE A 514 -8.02 15.61 20.78
C PHE A 514 -9.29 14.97 20.17
N LEU A 515 -9.34 13.66 20.08
CA LEU A 515 -10.51 12.94 19.57
C LEU A 515 -11.78 13.21 20.40
N HIS A 516 -11.61 13.26 21.72
CA HIS A 516 -12.70 13.58 22.64
C HIS A 516 -13.20 15.02 22.46
N SER A 517 -12.30 15.99 22.35
CA SER A 517 -12.63 17.41 22.19
C SER A 517 -13.38 17.70 20.89
N THR A 518 -13.07 16.96 19.82
CA THR A 518 -13.72 17.06 18.51
C THR A 518 -14.98 16.21 18.39
N GLY A 519 -15.23 15.32 19.37
CA GLY A 519 -16.34 14.36 19.35
C GLY A 519 -16.17 13.24 18.31
N HIS A 520 -14.98 13.10 17.73
CA HIS A 520 -14.69 12.04 16.78
C HIS A 520 -14.50 10.69 17.48
N LYS A 521 -15.21 9.67 17.01
CA LYS A 521 -15.20 8.31 17.57
C LYS A 521 -14.78 7.32 16.48
N PRO A 522 -13.48 7.06 16.29
CA PRO A 522 -13.03 6.15 15.25
C PRO A 522 -13.51 4.73 15.53
N GLU A 523 -14.27 4.16 14.60
CA GLU A 523 -14.71 2.77 14.69
C GLU A 523 -13.57 1.82 14.35
N GLN A 524 -12.74 2.18 13.37
CA GLN A 524 -11.55 1.46 12.96
C GLN A 524 -10.31 2.27 13.36
N VAL A 525 -9.37 1.61 14.00
CA VAL A 525 -8.06 2.15 14.35
C VAL A 525 -6.98 1.22 13.80
N GLN A 526 -5.89 1.80 13.38
CA GLN A 526 -4.74 1.07 12.89
C GLN A 526 -3.63 1.11 13.93
N ASP A 527 -3.08 -0.06 14.25
CA ASP A 527 -1.81 -0.12 14.96
C ASP A 527 -0.67 -0.03 13.94
N PHE A 528 0.44 0.54 14.34
CA PHE A 528 1.66 0.45 13.55
C PHE A 528 1.98 -1.01 13.25
N TYR A 529 2.26 -1.28 11.98
CA TYR A 529 2.57 -2.60 11.48
C TYR A 529 4.01 -2.60 10.93
N PRO A 530 4.96 -3.22 11.65
CA PRO A 530 6.34 -3.24 11.18
C PRO A 530 6.47 -3.98 9.84
N THR A 531 6.64 -3.21 8.77
CA THR A 531 6.78 -3.73 7.40
C THR A 531 8.26 -3.67 7.01
N PRO A 532 8.88 -4.77 6.52
CA PRO A 532 10.28 -4.77 6.13
C PRO A 532 10.63 -3.64 5.15
N GLY A 533 11.85 -3.11 5.23
CA GLY A 533 12.36 -2.05 4.37
C GLY A 533 11.83 -0.65 4.67
N THR A 534 11.10 -0.44 5.77
CA THR A 534 10.64 0.90 6.17
C THR A 534 11.50 1.47 7.31
N LEU A 535 11.74 2.79 7.29
CA LEU A 535 12.50 3.47 8.35
C LEU A 535 11.85 3.26 9.73
N SER A 536 10.51 3.30 9.80
CA SER A 536 9.79 3.05 11.05
C SER A 536 9.97 1.63 11.58
N THR A 537 10.14 0.64 10.71
CA THR A 537 10.46 -0.73 11.15
C THR A 537 11.87 -0.83 11.72
N CYS A 538 12.82 -0.09 11.16
CA CYS A 538 14.15 0.05 11.75
C CYS A 538 14.06 0.65 13.16
N MET A 539 13.38 1.79 13.32
CA MET A 539 13.15 2.43 14.62
C MET A 539 12.49 1.45 15.62
N TYR A 540 11.49 0.69 15.16
CA TYR A 540 10.78 -0.28 15.99
C TYR A 540 11.69 -1.40 16.51
N TYR A 541 12.53 -1.95 15.61
CA TYR A 541 13.41 -3.07 15.95
C TYR A 541 14.64 -2.64 16.74
N THR A 542 15.24 -1.51 16.35
CA THR A 542 16.52 -1.09 16.90
C THR A 542 16.40 -0.16 18.10
N GLY A 543 15.34 0.65 18.17
CA GLY A 543 15.24 1.81 19.07
C GLY A 543 16.13 2.98 18.61
N ILE A 544 16.52 3.00 17.33
CA ILE A 544 17.40 4.01 16.73
C ILE A 544 16.70 4.59 15.49
N ASP A 545 16.71 5.91 15.36
CA ASP A 545 16.31 6.59 14.14
C ASP A 545 17.43 6.47 13.09
N PRO A 546 17.23 5.77 11.98
CA PRO A 546 18.30 5.58 10.99
C PRO A 546 18.66 6.86 10.23
N ARG A 547 17.91 7.95 10.37
CA ARG A 547 18.15 9.22 9.68
C ARG A 547 19.30 10.03 10.30
N ASP A 548 19.50 9.89 11.61
CA ASP A 548 20.47 10.66 12.40
C ASP A 548 21.15 9.84 13.51
N MET A 549 20.85 8.53 13.60
CA MET A 549 21.38 7.59 14.60
C MET A 549 21.04 7.94 16.04
N THR A 550 20.00 8.74 16.28
CA THR A 550 19.54 9.07 17.62
C THR A 550 18.62 8.01 18.21
N PRO A 551 18.61 7.84 19.56
CA PRO A 551 17.67 6.91 20.20
C PRO A 551 16.21 7.33 20.00
N VAL A 552 15.33 6.37 19.78
CA VAL A 552 13.89 6.57 19.67
C VAL A 552 13.14 5.54 20.51
N PHE A 553 12.14 6.01 21.26
CA PHE A 553 11.25 5.10 21.99
C PHE A 553 10.40 4.26 21.01
N ALA A 554 10.22 2.99 21.30
CA ALA A 554 9.28 2.12 20.59
C ALA A 554 8.53 1.22 21.58
N GLU A 555 7.21 1.28 21.57
CA GLU A 555 6.40 0.34 22.34
C GLU A 555 6.36 -1.02 21.63
N THR A 556 7.09 -1.98 22.17
CA THR A 556 7.19 -3.32 21.58
C THR A 556 6.31 -4.35 22.30
N THR A 557 5.87 -4.05 23.54
CA THR A 557 5.07 -4.99 24.32
C THR A 557 3.64 -5.09 23.79
N PRO A 558 3.07 -6.30 23.71
CA PRO A 558 1.67 -6.47 23.28
C PRO A 558 0.67 -5.69 24.14
N HIS A 559 0.92 -5.63 25.45
CA HIS A 559 0.04 -4.92 26.39
C HIS A 559 0.13 -3.40 26.23
N GLY A 560 1.34 -2.83 26.09
CA GLY A 560 1.52 -1.39 25.85
C GLY A 560 0.83 -0.94 24.56
N LYS A 561 0.98 -1.71 23.48
CA LYS A 561 0.24 -1.47 22.23
C LYS A 561 -1.28 -1.53 22.42
N GLU A 562 -1.77 -2.49 23.22
CA GLU A 562 -3.21 -2.59 23.50
C GLU A 562 -3.73 -1.40 24.30
N LEU A 563 -2.93 -0.84 25.23
CA LEU A 563 -3.25 0.38 25.97
C LEU A 563 -3.35 1.59 25.04
N GLN A 564 -2.35 1.82 24.19
CA GLN A 564 -2.37 2.93 23.22
C GLN A 564 -3.56 2.81 22.26
N ARG A 565 -3.84 1.62 21.72
CA ARG A 565 -5.00 1.39 20.88
C ARG A 565 -6.33 1.61 21.59
N ALA A 566 -6.43 1.22 22.86
CA ALA A 566 -7.65 1.42 23.66
C ALA A 566 -7.97 2.91 23.83
N LEU A 567 -6.95 3.76 23.98
CA LEU A 567 -7.12 5.22 24.07
C LEU A 567 -7.76 5.82 22.81
N LEU A 568 -7.46 5.32 21.62
CA LEU A 568 -8.13 5.74 20.38
C LEU A 568 -9.63 5.35 20.37
N GLN A 569 -9.99 4.31 21.10
CA GLN A 569 -11.37 3.81 21.21
C GLN A 569 -11.96 4.00 22.63
N TRP A 570 -11.53 5.07 23.32
CA TRP A 570 -11.88 5.40 24.70
C TRP A 570 -13.39 5.32 25.02
N PHE A 571 -14.23 5.56 24.03
CA PHE A 571 -15.70 5.55 24.16
C PHE A 571 -16.32 4.14 24.22
N ARG A 572 -15.54 3.08 23.91
CA ARG A 572 -16.06 1.72 23.87
C ARG A 572 -16.12 1.12 25.28
N PRO A 573 -17.28 0.54 25.70
CA PRO A 573 -17.42 -0.07 27.04
C PRO A 573 -16.43 -1.22 27.31
N ASP A 574 -16.14 -2.03 26.27
CA ASP A 574 -15.19 -3.15 26.36
C ASP A 574 -13.73 -2.71 26.56
N LYS A 575 -13.40 -1.47 26.22
CA LYS A 575 -12.06 -0.89 26.38
C LYS A 575 -11.87 -0.10 27.67
N LYS A 576 -12.93 0.17 28.42
CA LYS A 576 -12.91 1.02 29.62
C LYS A 576 -11.79 0.65 30.60
N LYS A 577 -11.57 -0.65 30.83
CA LYS A 577 -10.53 -1.17 31.75
C LYS A 577 -9.13 -0.73 31.32
N LEU A 578 -8.83 -0.95 30.05
CA LEU A 578 -7.53 -0.60 29.46
C LEU A 578 -7.32 0.92 29.42
N VAL A 579 -8.37 1.70 29.14
CA VAL A 579 -8.29 3.16 29.13
C VAL A 579 -7.99 3.70 30.54
N ILE A 580 -8.65 3.20 31.59
CA ILE A 580 -8.37 3.58 32.97
C ILE A 580 -6.93 3.23 33.36
N GLU A 581 -6.47 2.01 32.99
CA GLU A 581 -5.10 1.58 33.23
C GLU A 581 -4.09 2.50 32.52
N ALA A 582 -4.33 2.78 31.23
CA ALA A 582 -3.49 3.67 30.43
C ALA A 582 -3.38 5.07 31.05
N LEU A 583 -4.51 5.66 31.45
CA LEU A 583 -4.55 6.97 32.08
C LEU A 583 -3.79 7.01 33.41
N LYS A 584 -3.91 5.97 34.24
CA LYS A 584 -3.15 5.86 35.49
C LYS A 584 -1.65 5.73 35.25
N LYS A 585 -1.24 4.91 34.28
CA LYS A 585 0.19 4.76 33.93
C LYS A 585 0.79 6.05 33.36
N ALA A 586 0.01 6.83 32.64
CA ALA A 586 0.41 8.13 32.11
C ALA A 586 0.27 9.28 33.13
N GLY A 587 -0.12 9.02 34.39
CA GLY A 587 -0.32 10.06 35.40
C GLY A 587 -1.48 11.02 35.09
N ARG A 588 -2.45 10.60 34.25
CA ARG A 588 -3.57 11.43 33.76
C ARG A 588 -4.91 10.98 34.37
N GLU A 589 -4.91 10.77 35.69
CA GLU A 589 -6.13 10.41 36.42
C GLU A 589 -7.20 11.52 36.39
N ASP A 590 -6.80 12.77 36.11
CA ASP A 590 -7.68 13.92 35.85
C ASP A 590 -8.70 13.66 34.73
N LEU A 591 -8.40 12.73 33.83
CA LEU A 591 -9.29 12.32 32.72
C LEU A 591 -10.25 11.18 33.09
N ILE A 592 -10.22 10.70 34.36
CA ILE A 592 -11.15 9.70 34.90
C ILE A 592 -12.16 10.40 35.78
N GLY A 593 -13.40 10.53 35.34
CA GLY A 593 -14.41 11.27 36.11
C GLY A 593 -15.68 11.57 35.33
N TYR A 594 -16.40 12.59 35.80
CA TYR A 594 -17.70 13.02 35.24
C TYR A 594 -17.63 14.36 34.50
N GLY A 595 -16.48 15.02 34.59
CA GLY A 595 -16.29 16.32 33.95
C GLY A 595 -16.28 16.25 32.42
N PRO A 596 -16.47 17.37 31.71
CA PRO A 596 -16.56 17.43 30.28
C PRO A 596 -15.25 17.06 29.54
N LYS A 597 -14.13 17.06 30.26
CA LYS A 597 -12.82 16.63 29.73
C LYS A 597 -12.51 15.15 29.96
N CYS A 598 -13.28 14.47 30.87
CA CYS A 598 -12.99 13.09 31.22
C CYS A 598 -13.31 12.14 30.08
N LEU A 599 -12.38 11.24 29.78
CA LEU A 599 -12.50 10.21 28.75
C LEU A 599 -13.41 9.07 29.20
N VAL A 600 -13.28 8.67 30.48
CA VAL A 600 -14.00 7.54 31.07
C VAL A 600 -14.50 7.85 32.49
N ARG A 601 -15.60 7.20 32.89
CA ARG A 601 -16.11 7.25 34.27
C ARG A 601 -15.34 6.25 35.16
N PRO A 602 -15.22 6.50 36.49
CA PRO A 602 -14.58 5.58 37.42
C PRO A 602 -15.24 4.19 37.42
N TYR A 603 -14.51 3.19 37.96
CA TYR A 603 -15.07 1.86 38.24
C TYR A 603 -16.11 1.93 39.37
N GLY A 604 -17.10 1.07 39.29
CA GLY A 604 -18.10 0.88 40.35
C GLY A 604 -19.34 1.76 40.29
N ASP A 605 -19.42 2.66 39.31
CA ASP A 605 -20.61 3.49 39.15
C ASP A 605 -21.65 2.79 38.27
N SER A 606 -22.57 2.08 38.95
CA SER A 606 -23.76 1.43 38.35
C SER A 606 -24.89 2.43 38.05
N ARG A 607 -24.65 3.74 38.11
CA ARG A 607 -25.64 4.74 37.71
C ARG A 607 -25.76 4.73 36.19
N ALA A 608 -26.48 3.72 35.70
CA ALA A 608 -27.14 3.85 34.39
C ALA A 608 -28.05 5.10 34.45
N PRO A 609 -28.19 5.87 33.38
CA PRO A 609 -29.21 6.88 33.36
C PRO A 609 -30.55 6.15 33.57
N GLN A 610 -31.17 6.36 34.73
CA GLN A 610 -32.54 5.97 34.95
C GLN A 610 -33.36 6.88 34.01
N HIS A 611 -33.69 6.38 32.83
CA HIS A 611 -34.87 6.85 32.12
C HIS A 611 -36.07 6.43 32.96
N GLY A 612 -36.52 7.37 33.79
CA GLY A 612 -37.70 7.22 34.59
C GLY A 612 -38.93 7.06 33.69
N GLY A 613 -39.86 6.27 34.18
CA GLY A 613 -41.27 6.37 33.83
C GLY A 613 -41.75 5.39 32.77
N LYS A 614 -42.18 4.22 33.24
CA LYS A 614 -43.26 3.48 32.56
C LYS A 614 -44.49 4.36 32.55
N SER A 615 -44.89 4.85 31.39
CA SER A 615 -46.27 5.27 31.17
C SER A 615 -46.88 4.36 30.11
N ALA A 616 -48.02 3.79 30.49
CA ALA A 616 -48.83 2.94 29.65
C ALA A 616 -49.26 3.64 28.36
N ALA A 617 -49.20 2.93 27.26
CA ALA A 617 -49.67 3.40 25.97
C ALA A 617 -51.20 3.47 25.91
N PRO A 618 -51.81 4.55 25.39
CA PRO A 618 -53.12 4.50 24.77
C PRO A 618 -52.97 4.28 23.26
N LYS A 619 -53.80 3.40 22.73
CA LYS A 619 -53.96 3.15 21.30
C LYS A 619 -54.57 4.35 20.58
N GLY A 620 -54.00 4.71 19.43
CA GLY A 620 -54.70 5.30 18.30
C GLY A 620 -54.71 6.84 18.22
N ALA A 621 -53.82 7.39 17.33
CA ALA A 621 -54.12 8.51 16.45
C ALA A 621 -52.92 8.77 15.50
N LYS A 622 -53.24 9.13 14.25
CA LYS A 622 -52.29 9.44 13.17
C LYS A 622 -51.55 10.76 13.41
N PRO A 623 -50.36 10.99 12.89
CA PRO A 623 -49.57 12.17 13.17
C PRO A 623 -49.91 13.33 12.26
N ALA A 624 -50.10 14.51 12.87
CA ALA A 624 -50.08 15.80 12.20
C ALA A 624 -48.70 16.45 12.43
N ALA A 625 -48.17 17.02 11.36
CA ALA A 625 -46.91 17.75 11.38
C ALA A 625 -47.02 19.04 12.20
N LYS A 626 -46.06 19.30 13.09
CA LYS A 626 -45.76 20.65 13.58
C LYS A 626 -44.27 20.82 13.81
N ALA A 627 -43.77 21.94 13.26
CA ALA A 627 -42.44 22.48 13.42
C ALA A 627 -42.13 22.76 14.89
N ALA A 628 -40.91 22.43 15.32
CA ALA A 628 -40.37 22.80 16.62
C ALA A 628 -39.18 23.75 16.46
N GLU A 629 -39.27 24.86 17.18
CA GLU A 629 -38.35 26.00 17.26
C GLU A 629 -36.94 25.57 17.73
N LYS A 630 -35.94 26.31 17.22
CA LYS A 630 -34.54 26.21 17.60
C LYS A 630 -34.28 26.90 18.94
N PRO A 631 -33.55 26.26 19.89
CA PRO A 631 -32.97 27.01 21.01
C PRO A 631 -31.67 27.70 20.56
N LYS A 632 -31.50 28.93 20.98
CA LYS A 632 -30.37 29.83 20.70
C LYS A 632 -29.13 29.47 21.52
N ASN A 633 -27.99 29.53 20.83
CA ASN A 633 -26.62 29.81 21.32
C ASN A 633 -25.98 28.91 22.37
N PHE A 634 -25.20 27.95 21.87
CA PHE A 634 -23.90 27.64 22.45
C PHE A 634 -22.89 27.48 21.28
N LYS A 635 -21.83 28.31 21.27
CA LYS A 635 -20.71 28.16 20.34
C LYS A 635 -19.98 26.85 20.67
N ARG A 636 -20.43 25.74 20.10
CA ARG A 636 -19.66 24.50 20.04
C ARG A 636 -18.61 24.66 18.95
N LYS A 637 -17.32 24.50 19.30
CA LYS A 637 -16.29 24.20 18.32
C LYS A 637 -16.79 23.03 17.48
N ALA A 638 -16.72 23.15 16.16
CA ALA A 638 -17.29 22.20 15.22
C ALA A 638 -16.72 20.79 15.45
N GLY A 639 -17.55 19.88 15.92
CA GLY A 639 -17.20 18.47 16.06
C GLY A 639 -17.34 17.71 14.73
N TRP A 640 -16.67 16.59 14.65
CA TRP A 640 -16.79 15.63 13.56
C TRP A 640 -18.21 15.06 13.51
N ALA A 641 -18.86 15.08 12.35
CA ALA A 641 -20.21 14.55 12.24
C ALA A 641 -20.20 13.01 12.16
N LYS A 642 -21.16 12.37 12.82
CA LYS A 642 -21.31 10.91 12.79
C LYS A 642 -21.83 10.44 11.44
N PRO A 643 -21.28 9.37 10.83
CA PRO A 643 -21.90 8.71 9.69
C PRO A 643 -23.25 8.10 10.10
N LYS A 644 -24.29 8.38 9.33
CA LYS A 644 -25.56 7.66 9.44
C LYS A 644 -25.38 6.27 8.85
N ARG A 645 -25.74 5.22 9.61
CA ARG A 645 -25.87 3.87 9.07
C ARG A 645 -26.97 3.84 7.99
N LYS A 646 -26.65 3.35 6.85
CA LYS A 646 -27.58 2.71 5.91
C LYS A 646 -27.40 1.21 6.00
#